data_03e20405ceb1b9b3de23811f4e40a382
#
_entry.id   03e20405ceb1b9b3de23811f4e40a382
#
_cell.length_a   1.000
_cell.length_b   1.000
_cell.length_c   1.000
_cell.angle_alpha   90.00
_cell.angle_beta   90.00
_cell.angle_gamma   90.00
#
_symmetry.space_group_name_H-M   'P 1'
#
loop_
_entity.id
_entity.type
_entity.pdbx_description
1 polymer ?
#
loop_
_entity_poly.entity_id
_entity_poly.type
_entity_poly.pdbx_seq_one_letter_code
_entity_poly.pdbx_strand_id
1 'polypeptide(L)'
;MNWLNKYHSLLLKDWSLRSCSYALLIMILFFSGCAPEEESSSNTSGGSGSSTTYHTLQLNVSGLGGTVIVSSGSGSGNVYNQSQAIAVASNGTHNFSGIATGTNYNVKILQQPLYQVCTVSNGSGTLNADASVSISCDGTVTIGGKVYGLNGSITLQNNAANDLSVSSSGDFVFADNFSMGSSYLVTISSQPSTGQTCTPNNNSGMATDNITSVEIICSQTLRSISGSISDLTGTLVLQNNYGGDQTFTSNDNFTFYVADNSSYNVTVKSQPAGKCNVSNGTGPATENVDNVSVNCWNLVDGGNSLDGINYNNFKNADNVTLYSFQSKLYAGWTESSSYGSVTQVRVKRFDNSSSVWETADYNGIPMEGSRDSVDLNLLGNGNDFYGVWVEKNYASPFMPSIRVAKFDNQTLTWVKYISYSAISDNLSKSPDLGSLGSNIYAIWSEYNGSKQQIRVKKFNGNNSWSVDKASLNNSQSQDALNPTMEEFNNKLYAVWQESNGTVDQIRVASTDGTNWGSSTGINLSSSKDGKNPNLITFDSKLFAAWTENNASGHSQIRVKSSSDGSTWTSVDGNDANKGINKDYRNNASHPKLVVANSNLYAVWLEENGSTQVRVAQFDNSSSWTFKDGDGFDGLNVNTARVTGKASAAEYNNQLYVAWSETNDNNTTQIRVARAPF
;
A
#
# COMPACT_ATOMS: atom_id res chain seq x y z
N MET A 1 -9.66 -29.74 41.08
CA MET A 1 -8.23 -29.79 41.38
C MET A 1 -7.68 -31.13 40.92
N ASN A 2 -7.45 -31.34 39.64
CA ASN A 2 -6.69 -32.53 39.10
C ASN A 2 -6.68 -32.52 37.55
N TRP A 3 -6.36 -31.35 36.97
CA TRP A 3 -6.20 -31.21 35.50
C TRP A 3 -4.96 -30.41 35.06
N LEU A 4 -4.09 -30.04 35.98
CA LEU A 4 -2.94 -29.18 35.71
C LEU A 4 -1.57 -29.90 35.75
N ASN A 5 -1.51 -31.22 35.98
CA ASN A 5 -0.25 -31.94 36.09
C ASN A 5 0.02 -32.95 34.96
N LYS A 6 -0.68 -32.87 33.81
CA LYS A 6 -0.45 -33.82 32.69
C LYS A 6 0.09 -33.20 31.41
N TYR A 7 0.37 -31.89 31.41
CA TYR A 7 0.92 -31.19 30.24
C TYR A 7 2.35 -30.66 30.39
N HIS A 8 3.01 -30.93 31.52
CA HIS A 8 4.38 -30.46 31.76
C HIS A 8 5.49 -31.45 31.38
N SER A 9 5.19 -32.61 30.85
CA SER A 9 6.22 -33.63 30.53
C SER A 9 6.37 -33.97 29.04
N LEU A 10 5.67 -33.23 28.14
CA LEU A 10 5.70 -33.50 26.69
C LEU A 10 6.30 -32.37 25.85
N LEU A 11 6.83 -31.30 26.46
CA LEU A 11 7.40 -30.16 25.75
C LEU A 11 8.92 -29.96 25.92
N LEU A 12 9.64 -31.01 26.38
CA LEU A 12 11.09 -30.94 26.60
C LEU A 12 11.89 -32.01 25.81
N LYS A 13 11.38 -32.54 24.71
CA LYS A 13 12.15 -33.54 23.94
C LYS A 13 12.44 -33.21 22.47
N ASP A 14 11.98 -32.08 21.92
CA ASP A 14 12.28 -31.74 20.52
C ASP A 14 12.77 -30.30 20.29
N TRP A 15 13.52 -29.77 21.23
CA TRP A 15 14.26 -28.51 21.02
C TRP A 15 15.76 -28.80 20.97
N SER A 16 16.20 -29.52 19.99
CA SER A 16 17.59 -29.65 19.61
C SER A 16 17.82 -28.92 18.27
N LEU A 17 18.62 -27.86 18.30
CA LEU A 17 19.45 -27.37 17.20
C LEU A 17 18.90 -26.34 16.19
N ARG A 18 17.86 -25.54 16.46
CA ARG A 18 17.57 -24.41 15.56
C ARG A 18 17.36 -23.03 16.20
N SER A 19 17.41 -22.87 17.50
CA SER A 19 17.18 -21.58 18.17
C SER A 19 18.39 -20.98 18.91
N CYS A 20 19.58 -21.53 18.76
CA CYS A 20 20.81 -20.95 19.34
C CYS A 20 21.39 -19.75 18.55
N SER A 21 20.91 -19.48 17.33
CA SER A 21 21.51 -18.40 16.51
C SER A 21 20.98 -16.99 16.82
N TYR A 22 19.87 -16.86 17.53
CA TYR A 22 19.31 -15.53 17.88
C TYR A 22 19.54 -15.10 19.34
N ALA A 23 19.79 -16.04 20.25
CA ALA A 23 20.05 -15.71 21.66
C ALA A 23 21.52 -15.33 21.93
N LEU A 24 22.46 -15.68 21.04
CA LEU A 24 23.89 -15.37 21.20
C LEU A 24 24.24 -13.94 20.78
N LEU A 25 23.38 -13.25 20.00
CA LEU A 25 23.63 -11.87 19.57
C LEU A 25 23.30 -10.81 20.63
N ILE A 26 22.50 -11.14 21.64
CA ILE A 26 22.11 -10.21 22.73
C ILE A 26 23.04 -10.35 23.96
N MET A 27 23.82 -11.43 24.07
CA MET A 27 24.67 -11.68 25.23
C MET A 27 26.12 -11.20 25.10
N ILE A 28 26.55 -10.69 23.94
CA ILE A 28 27.90 -10.15 23.70
C ILE A 28 28.04 -8.67 24.13
N LEU A 29 26.94 -8.01 24.52
CA LEU A 29 26.95 -6.58 24.88
C LEU A 29 27.21 -6.29 26.39
N PHE A 30 27.48 -7.29 27.25
CA PHE A 30 27.65 -7.07 28.70
C PHE A 30 28.80 -7.81 29.35
N PHE A 31 29.92 -8.05 28.69
CA PHE A 31 31.13 -8.49 29.40
C PHE A 31 32.37 -7.70 28.97
N SER A 32 32.50 -6.51 29.48
CA SER A 32 33.80 -5.86 29.69
C SER A 32 34.23 -6.07 31.16
N GLY A 33 35.22 -6.90 31.36
CA GLY A 33 35.97 -6.95 32.62
C GLY A 33 35.91 -8.27 33.38
N CYS A 34 36.80 -9.18 33.05
CA CYS A 34 37.47 -10.04 34.02
C CYS A 34 38.79 -10.52 33.41
N ALA A 35 39.87 -10.04 33.99
CA ALA A 35 41.21 -10.57 33.73
C ALA A 35 41.36 -11.94 34.43
N PRO A 36 42.01 -12.93 33.85
CA PRO A 36 42.32 -14.16 34.54
C PRO A 36 43.53 -13.94 35.50
N GLU A 37 43.38 -14.32 36.74
CA GLU A 37 44.47 -14.46 37.70
C GLU A 37 45.44 -15.58 37.22
N GLU A 38 46.73 -15.28 37.31
CA GLU A 38 47.81 -16.23 37.12
C GLU A 38 47.88 -17.19 38.35
N GLU A 39 47.59 -18.47 38.15
CA GLU A 39 48.08 -19.49 39.08
C GLU A 39 49.45 -20.01 38.61
N SER A 40 50.44 -19.71 39.46
CA SER A 40 51.77 -20.30 39.36
C SER A 40 51.76 -21.71 39.94
N SER A 41 51.97 -22.74 39.17
CA SER A 41 52.43 -24.02 39.65
C SER A 41 53.70 -24.44 38.91
N SER A 42 54.78 -24.47 39.64
CA SER A 42 56.05 -25.07 39.26
C SER A 42 55.90 -26.58 39.14
N ASN A 43 56.22 -27.16 37.98
CA ASN A 43 56.78 -28.50 37.94
C ASN A 43 57.77 -28.66 36.77
N THR A 44 58.98 -28.90 37.11
CA THR A 44 60.10 -29.27 36.26
C THR A 44 59.92 -30.69 35.70
N SER A 45 59.93 -30.83 34.38
CA SER A 45 60.57 -31.94 33.72
C SER A 45 60.84 -31.62 32.24
N GLY A 46 62.06 -31.81 31.81
CA GLY A 46 62.57 -31.45 30.52
C GLY A 46 61.93 -32.23 29.35
N GLY A 47 61.59 -31.44 28.35
CA GLY A 47 61.24 -31.94 27.04
C GLY A 47 61.53 -30.81 26.07
N SER A 48 62.37 -31.04 25.06
CA SER A 48 62.69 -30.15 23.96
C SER A 48 61.42 -29.72 23.26
N GLY A 49 60.81 -28.61 23.68
CA GLY A 49 59.63 -28.03 23.05
C GLY A 49 60.06 -26.84 22.20
N SER A 50 59.80 -26.91 20.91
CA SER A 50 59.85 -25.80 20.01
C SER A 50 58.97 -24.67 20.59
N SER A 51 59.58 -23.54 20.92
CA SER A 51 58.81 -22.36 21.38
C SER A 51 57.97 -21.84 20.21
N THR A 52 56.69 -22.11 20.29
CA THR A 52 55.75 -21.51 19.33
C THR A 52 55.64 -20.02 19.60
N THR A 53 56.16 -19.23 18.67
CA THR A 53 56.03 -17.76 18.73
C THR A 53 54.60 -17.41 18.31
N TYR A 54 53.98 -16.47 18.99
CA TYR A 54 52.64 -15.98 18.68
C TYR A 54 52.71 -14.54 18.17
N HIS A 55 51.85 -14.22 17.23
CA HIS A 55 51.78 -12.94 16.56
C HIS A 55 50.34 -12.35 16.65
N THR A 56 50.28 -11.07 16.35
CA THR A 56 49.00 -10.32 16.27
C THR A 56 48.69 -9.96 14.83
N LEU A 57 47.46 -10.21 14.44
CA LEU A 57 46.89 -9.69 13.22
C LEU A 57 46.07 -8.45 13.53
N GLN A 58 46.53 -7.31 13.07
CA GLN A 58 45.97 -6.00 13.37
C GLN A 58 44.98 -5.60 12.26
N LEU A 59 43.75 -5.22 12.61
CA LEU A 59 42.78 -4.66 11.67
C LEU A 59 42.76 -3.14 11.80
N ASN A 60 43.08 -2.44 10.72
CA ASN A 60 42.98 -0.99 10.63
C ASN A 60 41.66 -0.64 9.91
N VAL A 61 40.68 -0.16 10.64
CA VAL A 61 39.33 0.13 10.13
C VAL A 61 39.16 1.63 9.94
N SER A 62 38.68 2.02 8.77
CA SER A 62 38.43 3.42 8.39
C SER A 62 37.09 3.58 7.69
N GLY A 63 36.46 4.75 7.83
CA GLY A 63 35.19 5.08 7.18
C GLY A 63 33.96 4.38 7.75
N LEU A 64 34.09 3.62 8.84
CA LEU A 64 32.99 2.85 9.43
C LEU A 64 32.01 3.77 10.15
N GLY A 65 30.71 3.68 9.81
CA GLY A 65 29.60 4.39 10.44
C GLY A 65 28.55 3.48 11.09
N GLY A 66 28.88 2.20 11.26
CA GLY A 66 27.99 1.22 11.89
C GLY A 66 28.80 0.09 12.51
N THR A 67 28.27 -1.13 12.50
CA THR A 67 28.99 -2.32 12.97
C THR A 67 29.29 -3.25 11.80
N VAL A 68 30.56 -3.61 11.61
CA VAL A 68 31.00 -4.63 10.66
C VAL A 68 31.40 -5.89 11.44
N ILE A 69 30.98 -7.07 10.99
CA ILE A 69 31.42 -8.33 11.57
C ILE A 69 32.48 -8.94 10.66
N VAL A 70 33.66 -9.18 11.22
CA VAL A 70 34.79 -9.75 10.49
C VAL A 70 35.30 -11.02 11.15
N SER A 71 35.85 -11.92 10.37
CA SER A 71 36.53 -13.12 10.89
C SER A 71 37.89 -13.29 10.27
N SER A 72 38.85 -13.83 11.05
CA SER A 72 40.09 -14.37 10.52
C SER A 72 39.97 -15.89 10.35
N GLY A 73 39.75 -16.36 9.13
CA GLY A 73 39.74 -17.79 8.85
C GLY A 73 41.16 -18.37 8.82
N SER A 74 41.43 -19.47 9.52
CA SER A 74 42.63 -20.26 9.34
C SER A 74 42.23 -21.65 8.80
N GLY A 75 42.74 -22.01 7.59
CA GLY A 75 42.52 -23.36 7.05
C GLY A 75 42.43 -23.38 5.51
N SER A 76 43.05 -24.36 4.90
CA SER A 76 42.90 -24.72 3.50
C SER A 76 41.60 -25.52 3.33
N GLY A 77 40.49 -24.81 3.07
CA GLY A 77 39.17 -25.43 2.85
C GLY A 77 38.05 -24.52 3.34
N ASN A 78 36.95 -24.51 2.61
CA ASN A 78 35.79 -23.62 2.78
C ASN A 78 34.99 -23.80 4.11
N VAL A 79 35.65 -24.03 5.23
CA VAL A 79 34.98 -24.14 6.53
C VAL A 79 35.36 -22.95 7.39
N TYR A 80 34.47 -21.97 7.46
CA TYR A 80 34.61 -20.82 8.35
C TYR A 80 34.43 -21.24 9.80
N ASN A 81 35.49 -21.15 10.61
CA ASN A 81 35.35 -21.32 12.03
C ASN A 81 34.83 -20.00 12.64
N GLN A 82 33.53 -19.92 12.93
CA GLN A 82 32.87 -18.74 13.52
C GLN A 82 33.43 -18.33 14.90
N SER A 83 34.30 -19.14 15.49
CA SER A 83 34.85 -18.91 16.82
C SER A 83 35.85 -17.73 16.93
N GLN A 84 36.18 -17.08 15.83
CA GLN A 84 37.05 -15.88 15.81
C GLN A 84 36.44 -14.69 15.06
N ALA A 85 35.11 -14.60 15.04
CA ALA A 85 34.43 -13.43 14.52
C ALA A 85 34.43 -12.31 15.60
N ILE A 86 34.80 -11.09 15.19
CA ILE A 86 34.68 -9.91 16.04
C ILE A 86 33.72 -8.90 15.41
N ALA A 87 32.91 -8.26 16.23
CA ALA A 87 32.11 -7.13 15.86
C ALA A 87 32.90 -5.85 16.09
N VAL A 88 33.17 -5.11 15.04
CA VAL A 88 33.89 -3.84 15.07
C VAL A 88 32.88 -2.72 14.88
N ALA A 89 32.78 -1.83 15.87
CA ALA A 89 31.81 -0.72 15.89
C ALA A 89 32.46 0.66 15.88
N SER A 90 33.79 0.73 15.70
CA SER A 90 34.52 2.00 15.65
C SER A 90 35.69 1.95 14.67
N ASN A 91 36.02 3.11 14.11
CA ASN A 91 37.26 3.29 13.36
C ASN A 91 38.49 3.12 14.26
N GLY A 92 39.62 2.78 13.67
CA GLY A 92 40.88 2.58 14.38
C GLY A 92 41.41 1.16 14.30
N THR A 93 42.25 0.79 15.27
CA THR A 93 42.96 -0.48 15.27
C THR A 93 42.29 -1.50 16.19
N HIS A 94 42.00 -2.67 15.65
CA HIS A 94 41.43 -3.83 16.36
C HIS A 94 42.30 -5.05 16.12
N ASN A 95 42.45 -5.94 17.09
CA ASN A 95 43.44 -6.99 17.02
C ASN A 95 42.88 -8.40 17.19
N PHE A 96 43.40 -9.33 16.41
CA PHE A 96 43.36 -10.76 16.68
C PHE A 96 44.73 -11.17 17.22
N SER A 97 44.81 -11.51 18.50
CA SER A 97 46.06 -11.86 19.17
C SER A 97 46.21 -13.37 19.42
N GLY A 98 47.44 -13.82 19.68
CA GLY A 98 47.71 -15.21 20.03
C GLY A 98 47.66 -16.18 18.85
N ILE A 99 47.99 -15.73 17.65
CA ILE A 99 48.04 -16.55 16.46
C ILE A 99 49.48 -17.13 16.30
N ALA A 100 49.61 -18.45 16.20
CA ALA A 100 50.89 -19.10 16.11
C ALA A 100 51.63 -18.76 14.77
N THR A 101 52.97 -18.65 14.84
CA THR A 101 53.81 -18.46 13.64
C THR A 101 53.51 -19.51 12.59
N GLY A 102 53.43 -19.08 11.32
CA GLY A 102 53.13 -19.94 10.18
C GLY A 102 51.66 -20.19 9.92
N THR A 103 50.77 -19.62 10.74
CA THR A 103 49.33 -19.72 10.52
C THR A 103 48.89 -18.85 9.34
N ASN A 104 48.15 -19.44 8.44
CA ASN A 104 47.54 -18.69 7.33
C ASN A 104 46.29 -17.95 7.87
N TYR A 105 46.19 -16.68 7.53
CA TYR A 105 44.98 -15.88 7.81
C TYR A 105 44.26 -15.51 6.53
N ASN A 106 42.91 -15.38 6.66
CA ASN A 106 42.05 -14.89 5.59
C ASN A 106 40.89 -14.11 6.21
N VAL A 107 41.13 -12.82 6.37
CA VAL A 107 40.13 -11.90 6.95
C VAL A 107 39.03 -11.65 5.94
N LYS A 108 37.82 -11.90 6.34
CA LYS A 108 36.62 -11.67 5.54
C LYS A 108 35.56 -10.91 6.33
N ILE A 109 34.80 -10.09 5.62
CA ILE A 109 33.62 -9.46 6.17
C ILE A 109 32.50 -10.50 6.13
N LEU A 110 31.95 -10.83 7.30
CA LEU A 110 30.83 -11.75 7.45
C LEU A 110 29.49 -11.02 7.37
N GLN A 111 29.47 -9.76 7.86
CA GLN A 111 28.29 -8.90 7.78
C GLN A 111 28.74 -7.46 7.53
N GLN A 112 28.18 -6.86 6.51
CA GLN A 112 28.35 -5.44 6.21
C GLN A 112 27.57 -4.57 7.20
N PRO A 113 28.05 -3.34 7.48
CA PRO A 113 27.24 -2.36 8.19
C PRO A 113 25.97 -2.02 7.39
N LEU A 114 24.95 -1.61 8.07
CA LEU A 114 23.76 -1.09 7.42
C LEU A 114 24.13 0.18 6.62
N TYR A 115 23.75 0.25 5.36
CA TYR A 115 24.01 1.37 4.41
C TYR A 115 25.46 1.60 3.98
N GLN A 116 26.40 0.73 4.31
CA GLN A 116 27.81 0.86 3.87
C GLN A 116 28.33 -0.42 3.26
N VAL A 117 29.29 -0.28 2.36
CA VAL A 117 30.05 -1.40 1.82
C VAL A 117 31.51 -1.28 2.27
N CYS A 118 31.93 -2.21 3.10
CA CYS A 118 33.32 -2.31 3.54
C CYS A 118 34.08 -3.29 2.64
N THR A 119 35.33 -2.98 2.36
CA THR A 119 36.25 -3.83 1.59
C THR A 119 37.48 -4.16 2.43
N VAL A 120 38.07 -5.33 2.18
CA VAL A 120 39.28 -5.79 2.85
C VAL A 120 40.44 -5.71 1.90
N SER A 121 41.54 -5.05 2.30
CA SER A 121 42.81 -5.03 1.61
C SER A 121 43.89 -5.74 2.45
N ASN A 122 44.76 -6.49 1.81
CA ASN A 122 45.78 -7.35 2.44
C ASN A 122 45.15 -8.41 3.38
N GLY A 123 43.94 -8.86 3.08
CA GLY A 123 43.13 -9.70 3.95
C GLY A 123 43.65 -11.14 4.08
N SER A 124 44.63 -11.59 3.36
CA SER A 124 45.14 -12.97 3.41
C SER A 124 46.65 -13.04 3.38
N GLY A 125 47.21 -14.01 4.08
CA GLY A 125 48.67 -14.22 4.14
C GLY A 125 49.03 -15.30 5.15
N THR A 126 50.35 -15.45 5.39
CA THR A 126 50.91 -16.34 6.42
C THR A 126 51.55 -15.48 7.51
N LEU A 127 51.16 -15.67 8.76
CA LEU A 127 51.59 -14.85 9.89
C LEU A 127 52.95 -15.34 10.43
N ASN A 128 54.05 -14.81 9.87
CA ASN A 128 55.41 -15.07 10.35
C ASN A 128 56.00 -13.92 11.20
N ALA A 129 55.27 -12.82 11.30
CA ALA A 129 55.47 -11.66 12.15
C ALA A 129 54.12 -10.98 12.31
N ASP A 130 54.00 -9.99 13.21
CA ASP A 130 52.80 -9.16 13.30
C ASP A 130 52.46 -8.57 11.94
N ALA A 131 51.20 -8.65 11.57
CA ALA A 131 50.71 -8.19 10.28
C ALA A 131 49.51 -7.29 10.43
N SER A 132 49.26 -6.47 9.40
CA SER A 132 48.11 -5.58 9.37
C SER A 132 47.23 -5.78 8.13
N VAL A 133 45.95 -5.73 8.34
CA VAL A 133 44.89 -5.79 7.33
C VAL A 133 44.12 -4.48 7.38
N SER A 134 43.83 -3.89 6.22
CA SER A 134 43.05 -2.68 6.15
C SER A 134 41.60 -3.01 5.76
N ILE A 135 40.64 -2.44 6.49
CA ILE A 135 39.22 -2.47 6.16
C ILE A 135 38.79 -1.03 5.89
N SER A 136 38.35 -0.76 4.68
CA SER A 136 37.85 0.54 4.26
C SER A 136 36.35 0.44 3.96
N CYS A 137 35.56 1.27 4.60
CA CYS A 137 34.12 1.33 4.41
C CYS A 137 33.77 2.58 3.59
N ASP A 138 33.07 2.38 2.48
CA ASP A 138 32.68 3.45 1.56
C ASP A 138 31.33 4.06 1.94
N GLY A 139 31.18 5.32 1.61
CA GLY A 139 30.00 6.12 1.87
C GLY A 139 30.26 7.18 2.95
N THR A 140 30.45 8.40 2.48
CA THR A 140 30.51 9.58 3.37
C THR A 140 29.33 10.48 3.07
N VAL A 141 28.84 11.13 4.10
CA VAL A 141 27.75 12.11 4.04
C VAL A 141 28.17 13.39 4.74
N THR A 142 27.54 14.47 4.39
CA THR A 142 27.71 15.76 5.07
C THR A 142 26.58 15.96 6.08
N ILE A 143 26.89 16.61 7.20
CA ILE A 143 25.90 17.05 8.17
C ILE A 143 25.81 18.58 8.10
N GLY A 144 24.62 19.10 7.84
CA GLY A 144 24.38 20.53 7.70
C GLY A 144 22.94 20.92 7.94
N GLY A 145 22.62 22.17 7.67
CA GLY A 145 21.29 22.72 7.88
C GLY A 145 21.28 24.23 7.75
N LYS A 146 20.37 24.88 8.48
CA LYS A 146 20.16 26.32 8.39
C LYS A 146 20.06 27.00 9.76
N VAL A 147 20.66 28.15 9.88
CA VAL A 147 20.57 29.03 11.07
C VAL A 147 19.63 30.18 10.78
N TYR A 148 18.67 30.40 11.68
CA TYR A 148 17.66 31.45 11.56
C TYR A 148 17.80 32.46 12.70
N GLY A 149 17.62 33.73 12.40
CA GLY A 149 17.52 34.83 13.36
C GLY A 149 18.79 35.10 14.16
N LEU A 150 19.94 34.58 13.75
CA LEU A 150 21.21 34.76 14.45
C LEU A 150 21.67 36.21 14.40
N ASN A 151 21.95 36.74 15.57
CA ASN A 151 22.65 38.01 15.78
C ASN A 151 23.88 37.75 16.65
N GLY A 152 25.07 37.82 16.07
CA GLY A 152 26.32 37.39 16.71
C GLY A 152 26.85 36.09 16.10
N SER A 153 27.55 35.28 16.90
CA SER A 153 28.11 34.00 16.49
C SER A 153 27.77 32.87 17.46
N ILE A 154 27.60 31.68 16.93
CA ILE A 154 27.42 30.43 17.68
C ILE A 154 28.51 29.44 17.28
N THR A 155 28.79 28.49 18.16
CA THR A 155 29.60 27.32 17.81
C THR A 155 28.72 26.07 17.87
N LEU A 156 28.65 25.38 16.76
CA LEU A 156 27.96 24.09 16.62
C LEU A 156 28.93 22.95 16.77
N GLN A 157 28.47 21.83 17.30
CA GLN A 157 29.22 20.55 17.37
C GLN A 157 28.36 19.43 16.87
N ASN A 158 28.97 18.44 16.21
CA ASN A 158 28.33 17.16 15.92
C ASN A 158 28.94 16.09 16.84
N ASN A 159 28.09 15.37 17.60
CA ASN A 159 28.50 14.35 18.57
C ASN A 159 29.58 14.87 19.57
N ALA A 160 29.40 16.10 20.03
CA ALA A 160 30.32 16.81 20.96
C ALA A 160 31.75 17.01 20.41
N ALA A 161 31.91 17.00 19.10
CA ALA A 161 33.18 17.24 18.38
C ALA A 161 32.93 18.08 17.13
N ASN A 162 33.96 18.35 16.34
CA ASN A 162 33.86 19.03 15.05
C ASN A 162 33.27 20.44 15.16
N ASP A 163 33.94 21.30 15.90
CA ASP A 163 33.50 22.68 16.12
C ASP A 163 33.30 23.46 14.82
N LEU A 164 32.10 23.99 14.61
CA LEU A 164 31.76 24.85 13.49
C LEU A 164 31.27 26.20 14.01
N SER A 165 32.04 27.26 13.73
CA SER A 165 31.64 28.62 14.05
C SER A 165 30.75 29.20 12.95
N VAL A 166 29.56 29.67 13.31
CA VAL A 166 28.61 30.31 12.40
C VAL A 166 28.35 31.74 12.91
N SER A 167 28.55 32.74 12.05
CA SER A 167 28.47 34.17 12.41
C SER A 167 27.30 34.91 11.78
N SER A 168 26.45 34.25 11.01
CA SER A 168 25.26 34.83 10.39
C SER A 168 24.19 33.78 10.14
N SER A 169 22.94 34.21 10.02
CA SER A 169 21.87 33.36 9.54
C SER A 169 22.16 32.87 8.11
N GLY A 170 21.75 31.67 7.79
CA GLY A 170 21.99 31.03 6.48
C GLY A 170 22.33 29.56 6.63
N ASP A 171 22.73 28.95 5.51
CA ASP A 171 23.08 27.53 5.46
C ASP A 171 24.43 27.29 6.14
N PHE A 172 24.54 26.11 6.80
CA PHE A 172 25.81 25.64 7.37
C PHE A 172 26.03 24.16 7.01
N VAL A 173 27.29 23.77 6.94
CA VAL A 173 27.73 22.39 6.75
C VAL A 173 29.01 22.17 7.56
N PHE A 174 29.09 21.06 8.31
CA PHE A 174 30.34 20.67 8.97
C PHE A 174 31.39 20.29 7.93
N ALA A 175 32.62 20.73 8.14
CA ALA A 175 33.71 20.55 7.18
C ALA A 175 34.14 19.08 6.98
N ASP A 176 33.91 18.23 8.00
CA ASP A 176 34.28 16.83 7.96
C ASP A 176 33.19 16.01 7.26
N ASN A 177 33.62 15.00 6.50
CA ASN A 177 32.74 13.98 5.97
C ASN A 177 32.50 12.90 7.03
N PHE A 178 31.23 12.55 7.24
CA PHE A 178 30.81 11.55 8.21
C PHE A 178 30.52 10.23 7.48
N SER A 179 30.76 9.11 8.16
CA SER A 179 30.45 7.81 7.58
C SER A 179 28.94 7.62 7.42
N MET A 180 28.49 7.20 6.25
CA MET A 180 27.09 6.86 6.00
C MET A 180 26.62 5.78 7.00
N GLY A 181 25.41 5.96 7.55
CA GLY A 181 24.88 5.07 8.61
C GLY A 181 25.36 5.39 10.02
N SER A 182 26.19 6.43 10.22
CA SER A 182 26.53 6.89 11.56
C SER A 182 25.40 7.74 12.16
N SER A 183 25.30 7.73 13.49
CA SER A 183 24.42 8.66 14.20
C SER A 183 25.03 10.05 14.23
N TYR A 184 24.19 11.06 14.12
CA TYR A 184 24.58 12.45 14.34
C TYR A 184 23.74 13.09 15.44
N LEU A 185 24.36 14.03 16.17
CA LEU A 185 23.71 14.89 17.16
C LEU A 185 24.35 16.28 17.08
N VAL A 186 23.68 17.22 16.45
CA VAL A 186 24.14 18.61 16.37
C VAL A 186 23.72 19.35 17.64
N THR A 187 24.69 19.93 18.32
CA THR A 187 24.51 20.70 19.56
C THR A 187 25.13 22.08 19.41
N ILE A 188 24.74 23.00 20.30
CA ILE A 188 25.33 24.34 20.39
C ILE A 188 26.27 24.34 21.60
N SER A 189 27.58 24.41 21.37
CA SER A 189 28.59 24.46 22.42
C SER A 189 28.83 25.87 22.94
N SER A 190 28.56 26.91 22.12
CA SER A 190 28.64 28.30 22.55
C SER A 190 27.48 29.12 21.97
N GLN A 191 26.72 29.75 22.82
CA GLN A 191 25.61 30.66 22.48
C GLN A 191 26.15 32.05 22.05
N PRO A 192 25.35 32.86 21.34
CA PRO A 192 25.77 34.21 20.98
C PRO A 192 26.05 35.10 22.19
N SER A 193 27.11 35.85 22.11
CA SER A 193 27.49 36.81 23.18
C SER A 193 26.52 38.00 23.34
N THR A 194 25.57 38.13 22.43
CA THR A 194 24.52 39.15 22.40
C THR A 194 23.37 38.91 23.38
N GLY A 195 23.43 37.82 24.18
CA GLY A 195 22.35 37.41 25.08
C GLY A 195 21.19 36.72 24.39
N GLN A 196 21.30 36.46 23.08
CA GLN A 196 20.37 35.67 22.33
C GLN A 196 20.52 34.18 22.69
N THR A 197 19.40 33.46 22.74
CA THR A 197 19.43 32.01 22.95
C THR A 197 19.07 31.32 21.63
N CYS A 198 19.94 30.43 21.17
CA CYS A 198 19.70 29.58 20.01
C CYS A 198 19.35 28.16 20.46
N THR A 199 18.43 27.52 19.79
CA THR A 199 18.05 26.11 20.05
C THR A 199 18.15 25.30 18.76
N PRO A 200 18.71 24.07 18.83
CA PRO A 200 18.73 23.21 17.67
C PRO A 200 17.42 22.43 17.54
N ASN A 201 16.95 22.29 16.28
CA ASN A 201 15.79 21.50 15.89
C ASN A 201 16.20 20.53 14.79
N ASN A 202 15.53 19.37 14.67
CA ASN A 202 15.88 18.30 13.73
C ASN A 202 17.36 17.88 13.81
N ASN A 203 17.91 17.95 14.99
CA ASN A 203 19.35 17.98 15.22
C ASN A 203 20.00 16.60 15.43
N SER A 204 19.24 15.51 15.33
CA SER A 204 19.74 14.16 15.57
C SER A 204 19.08 13.12 14.68
N GLY A 205 19.81 12.05 14.39
CA GLY A 205 19.31 10.94 13.58
C GLY A 205 20.43 10.03 13.11
N MET A 206 20.14 9.17 12.14
CA MET A 206 21.12 8.41 11.38
C MET A 206 21.37 9.08 10.03
N ALA A 207 22.61 9.29 9.69
CA ALA A 207 23.02 9.93 8.45
C ALA A 207 23.08 8.91 7.28
N THR A 208 21.91 8.57 6.73
CA THR A 208 21.78 7.65 5.59
C THR A 208 21.92 8.33 4.23
N ASP A 209 21.99 9.66 4.21
CA ASP A 209 22.25 10.56 3.07
C ASP A 209 22.78 11.88 3.63
N ASN A 210 23.12 12.83 2.75
CA ASN A 210 23.51 14.17 3.18
C ASN A 210 22.39 14.82 3.98
N ILE A 211 22.70 15.21 5.21
CA ILE A 211 21.76 15.90 6.10
C ILE A 211 21.84 17.41 5.85
N THR A 212 20.71 17.99 5.48
CA THR A 212 20.56 19.44 5.26
C THR A 212 19.40 20.03 6.06
N SER A 213 18.78 19.20 6.90
CA SER A 213 17.52 19.51 7.60
C SER A 213 17.70 20.02 9.03
N VAL A 214 18.93 20.11 9.53
CA VAL A 214 19.17 20.64 10.87
C VAL A 214 18.86 22.12 10.90
N GLU A 215 18.04 22.57 11.86
CA GLU A 215 17.67 23.97 12.04
C GLU A 215 18.20 24.48 13.37
N ILE A 216 18.84 25.64 13.36
CA ILE A 216 19.24 26.37 14.56
C ILE A 216 18.43 27.64 14.62
N ILE A 217 17.59 27.77 15.65
CA ILE A 217 16.66 28.87 15.80
C ILE A 217 17.09 29.75 16.96
N CYS A 218 17.42 31.02 16.66
CA CYS A 218 17.96 31.98 17.62
C CYS A 218 16.89 33.00 18.01
N SER A 219 16.45 32.97 19.29
CA SER A 219 15.49 33.92 19.89
C SER A 219 14.27 34.28 19.02
N GLN A 220 13.88 33.37 18.11
CA GLN A 220 12.64 33.55 17.36
C GLN A 220 11.47 32.89 18.09
N THR A 221 10.29 33.45 17.91
CA THR A 221 9.07 32.79 18.32
C THR A 221 8.96 31.46 17.59
N LEU A 222 8.83 30.36 18.33
CA LEU A 222 8.54 29.06 17.76
C LEU A 222 7.04 28.94 17.49
N ARG A 223 6.69 28.36 16.37
CA ARG A 223 5.33 27.97 16.04
C ARG A 223 5.19 26.47 16.19
N SER A 224 4.14 26.03 16.89
CA SER A 224 3.79 24.62 16.95
C SER A 224 3.06 24.20 15.68
N ILE A 225 3.45 23.05 15.13
CA ILE A 225 2.77 22.35 14.05
C ILE A 225 2.22 21.07 14.65
N SER A 226 0.95 21.08 15.00
CA SER A 226 0.30 20.01 15.74
C SER A 226 -0.79 19.33 14.92
N GLY A 227 -1.05 18.09 15.23
CA GLY A 227 -2.07 17.31 14.58
C GLY A 227 -2.40 16.03 15.31
N SER A 228 -3.30 15.25 14.72
CA SER A 228 -3.75 13.96 15.24
C SER A 228 -3.54 12.85 14.23
N ILE A 229 -3.29 11.64 14.74
CA ILE A 229 -3.20 10.40 13.99
C ILE A 229 -4.45 9.58 14.31
N SER A 230 -5.16 9.12 13.28
CA SER A 230 -6.34 8.28 13.41
C SER A 230 -6.21 6.96 12.64
N ASP A 231 -6.84 5.92 13.19
CA ASP A 231 -6.90 4.56 12.65
C ASP A 231 -5.52 3.91 12.37
N LEU A 232 -4.50 4.30 13.13
CA LEU A 232 -3.18 3.70 13.00
C LEU A 232 -3.18 2.24 13.47
N THR A 233 -2.72 1.35 12.60
CA THR A 233 -2.41 -0.05 12.90
C THR A 233 -0.98 -0.35 12.47
N GLY A 234 -0.11 -0.69 13.42
CA GLY A 234 1.32 -0.89 13.17
C GLY A 234 2.16 0.36 13.50
N THR A 235 3.35 0.46 12.91
CA THR A 235 4.30 1.52 13.22
C THR A 235 4.34 2.57 12.12
N LEU A 236 4.13 3.82 12.49
CA LEU A 236 4.20 5.01 11.63
C LEU A 236 5.37 5.88 12.09
N VAL A 237 6.15 6.40 11.15
CA VAL A 237 7.15 7.44 11.43
C VAL A 237 6.77 8.71 10.67
N LEU A 238 6.56 9.79 11.41
CA LEU A 238 6.37 11.14 10.86
C LEU A 238 7.66 11.93 10.93
N GLN A 239 7.84 12.85 10.00
CA GLN A 239 8.93 13.82 10.00
C GLN A 239 8.40 15.19 9.57
N ASN A 240 9.10 16.26 9.94
CA ASN A 240 8.85 17.61 9.45
C ASN A 240 10.10 18.14 8.76
N ASN A 241 9.98 18.69 7.55
CA ASN A 241 11.10 19.23 6.77
C ASN A 241 12.27 18.22 6.64
N TYR A 242 11.94 16.93 6.42
CA TYR A 242 12.88 15.80 6.31
C TYR A 242 13.69 15.49 7.59
N GLY A 243 13.21 15.89 8.76
CA GLY A 243 13.86 15.63 10.05
C GLY A 243 12.90 15.58 11.23
N GLY A 244 13.44 15.47 12.45
CA GLY A 244 12.65 15.44 13.68
C GLY A 244 11.73 14.22 13.79
N ASP A 245 12.21 13.04 13.42
CA ASP A 245 11.43 11.80 13.35
C ASP A 245 10.68 11.52 14.65
N GLN A 246 9.38 11.31 14.55
CA GLN A 246 8.51 10.86 15.63
C GLN A 246 7.86 9.53 15.24
N THR A 247 7.96 8.53 16.13
CA THR A 247 7.44 7.18 15.91
C THR A 247 6.18 6.95 16.72
N PHE A 248 5.14 6.41 16.08
CA PHE A 248 3.85 6.13 16.68
C PHE A 248 3.47 4.68 16.41
N THR A 249 2.82 4.04 17.40
CA THR A 249 2.31 2.66 17.31
C THR A 249 0.81 2.56 17.59
N SER A 250 0.19 3.69 17.90
CA SER A 250 -1.25 3.85 18.14
C SER A 250 -1.69 5.26 17.75
N ASN A 251 -3.00 5.48 17.68
CA ASN A 251 -3.56 6.82 17.54
C ASN A 251 -3.04 7.73 18.64
N ASP A 252 -2.55 8.91 18.25
CA ASP A 252 -1.98 9.91 19.17
C ASP A 252 -2.00 11.30 18.52
N ASN A 253 -1.67 12.31 19.29
CA ASN A 253 -1.38 13.64 18.82
C ASN A 253 0.12 13.82 18.66
N PHE A 254 0.53 14.64 17.72
CA PHE A 254 1.93 14.99 17.51
C PHE A 254 2.12 16.51 17.47
N THR A 255 3.33 16.95 17.75
CA THR A 255 3.71 18.36 17.64
C THR A 255 5.15 18.48 17.20
N PHE A 256 5.37 19.21 16.11
CA PHE A 256 6.67 19.71 15.68
C PHE A 256 6.76 21.20 15.98
N TYR A 257 7.97 21.74 16.05
CA TYR A 257 8.21 23.17 16.21
C TYR A 257 9.06 23.69 15.06
N VAL A 258 8.68 24.85 14.54
CA VAL A 258 9.42 25.57 13.50
C VAL A 258 9.54 27.05 13.86
N ALA A 259 10.46 27.75 13.21
CA ALA A 259 10.58 29.21 13.39
C ALA A 259 9.34 29.95 12.87
N ASP A 260 8.97 31.04 13.51
CA ASP A 260 7.94 31.94 13.04
C ASP A 260 8.23 32.39 11.60
N ASN A 261 7.21 32.42 10.74
CA ASN A 261 7.29 32.72 9.30
C ASN A 261 8.16 31.73 8.47
N SER A 262 8.56 30.58 9.02
CA SER A 262 9.17 29.50 8.23
C SER A 262 8.11 28.60 7.62
N SER A 263 8.50 27.77 6.64
CA SER A 263 7.63 26.72 6.11
C SER A 263 7.72 25.45 6.94
N TYR A 264 6.62 24.70 6.97
CA TYR A 264 6.59 23.33 7.49
C TYR A 264 6.16 22.36 6.38
N ASN A 265 6.62 21.11 6.52
CA ASN A 265 6.27 20.00 5.62
C ASN A 265 6.27 18.69 6.42
N VAL A 266 5.13 18.40 7.06
CA VAL A 266 4.91 17.14 7.78
C VAL A 266 4.63 16.04 6.76
N THR A 267 5.45 15.01 6.77
CA THR A 267 5.36 13.87 5.85
C THR A 267 5.48 12.55 6.59
N VAL A 268 4.98 11.49 5.96
CA VAL A 268 5.22 10.11 6.42
C VAL A 268 6.57 9.65 5.91
N LYS A 269 7.49 9.35 6.82
CA LYS A 269 8.80 8.78 6.51
C LYS A 269 8.73 7.25 6.36
N SER A 270 7.96 6.59 7.22
CA SER A 270 7.77 5.15 7.18
C SER A 270 6.30 4.81 7.39
N GLN A 271 5.72 4.09 6.43
CA GLN A 271 4.35 3.63 6.46
C GLN A 271 4.21 2.37 7.33
N PRO A 272 3.06 2.20 8.03
CA PRO A 272 2.65 0.88 8.53
C PRO A 272 2.30 -0.06 7.37
N ALA A 273 1.75 -1.24 7.67
CA ALA A 273 1.25 -2.16 6.64
C ALA A 273 0.16 -1.55 5.75
N GLY A 274 -0.66 -0.63 6.30
CA GLY A 274 -1.60 0.21 5.57
C GLY A 274 -0.98 1.49 5.05
N LYS A 275 -1.78 2.42 4.56
CA LYS A 275 -1.33 3.70 4.05
C LYS A 275 -1.86 4.86 4.89
N CYS A 276 -0.96 5.60 5.54
CA CYS A 276 -1.28 6.83 6.24
C CYS A 276 -1.02 8.03 5.32
N ASN A 277 -1.96 8.95 5.29
CA ASN A 277 -1.92 10.15 4.47
C ASN A 277 -1.99 11.38 5.38
N VAL A 278 -1.17 12.37 5.06
CA VAL A 278 -1.15 13.65 5.77
C VAL A 278 -2.00 14.64 5.00
N SER A 279 -2.89 15.31 5.70
CA SER A 279 -3.66 16.47 5.19
C SER A 279 -3.26 17.72 5.98
N ASN A 280 -3.23 18.86 5.31
CA ASN A 280 -2.74 20.14 5.84
C ASN A 280 -1.28 20.06 6.34
N GLY A 281 -0.49 19.11 5.79
CA GLY A 281 0.88 18.85 6.22
C GLY A 281 1.88 19.92 5.79
N THR A 282 1.53 20.87 4.93
CA THR A 282 2.45 21.86 4.39
C THR A 282 1.89 23.26 4.46
N GLY A 283 2.75 24.24 4.69
CA GLY A 283 2.37 25.65 4.67
C GLY A 283 3.39 26.58 5.31
N PRO A 284 3.11 27.89 5.33
CA PRO A 284 3.87 28.84 6.14
C PRO A 284 3.39 28.81 7.60
N ALA A 285 4.31 28.80 8.54
CA ALA A 285 4.02 28.86 9.98
C ALA A 285 4.01 30.31 10.47
N THR A 286 3.02 31.09 10.07
CA THR A 286 2.80 32.48 10.52
C THR A 286 2.11 32.53 11.90
N GLU A 287 1.48 31.42 12.30
CA GLU A 287 0.83 31.19 13.58
C GLU A 287 0.99 29.72 13.97
N ASN A 288 0.49 29.34 15.13
CA ASN A 288 0.44 27.92 15.50
C ASN A 288 -0.55 27.18 14.57
N VAL A 289 -0.14 26.03 14.09
CA VAL A 289 -0.94 25.14 13.24
C VAL A 289 -1.40 23.98 14.09
N ASP A 290 -2.70 23.70 14.14
CA ASP A 290 -3.31 22.65 14.96
C ASP A 290 -4.23 21.71 14.18
N ASN A 291 -4.27 21.86 12.86
CA ASN A 291 -5.20 21.18 11.97
C ASN A 291 -4.54 20.14 11.03
N VAL A 292 -3.30 19.76 11.29
CA VAL A 292 -2.66 18.69 10.54
C VAL A 292 -3.32 17.36 10.93
N SER A 293 -3.77 16.60 9.96
CA SER A 293 -4.37 15.28 10.22
C SER A 293 -3.63 14.18 9.47
N VAL A 294 -3.41 13.07 10.16
CA VAL A 294 -2.86 11.85 9.59
C VAL A 294 -3.90 10.75 9.70
N ASN A 295 -4.44 10.33 8.56
CA ASN A 295 -5.48 9.32 8.47
C ASN A 295 -4.93 8.06 7.83
N CYS A 296 -5.06 6.92 8.50
CA CYS A 296 -4.46 5.66 8.07
C CYS A 296 -5.51 4.71 7.50
N TRP A 297 -5.42 4.42 6.21
CA TRP A 297 -6.16 3.35 5.58
C TRP A 297 -5.59 2.00 6.00
N ASN A 298 -6.41 1.15 6.57
CA ASN A 298 -5.97 -0.14 7.09
C ASN A 298 -6.19 -1.23 6.04
N LEU A 299 -5.13 -1.94 5.67
CA LEU A 299 -5.27 -3.16 4.91
C LEU A 299 -5.96 -4.23 5.77
N VAL A 300 -7.02 -4.80 5.22
CA VAL A 300 -7.78 -5.90 5.83
C VAL A 300 -7.63 -7.21 5.04
N ASP A 301 -6.53 -7.35 4.32
CA ASP A 301 -6.21 -8.45 3.41
C ASP A 301 -5.06 -9.34 3.92
N GLY A 302 -4.68 -9.21 5.18
CA GLY A 302 -3.54 -9.90 5.80
C GLY A 302 -2.34 -8.98 6.02
N GLY A 303 -2.34 -7.77 5.43
CA GLY A 303 -1.45 -6.65 5.80
C GLY A 303 0.02 -6.80 5.45
N ASN A 304 0.42 -7.75 4.61
CA ASN A 304 1.80 -7.87 4.14
C ASN A 304 1.93 -7.46 2.65
N SER A 305 3.15 -7.17 2.20
CA SER A 305 3.41 -6.72 0.83
C SER A 305 3.25 -7.82 -0.23
N LEU A 306 3.19 -9.08 0.17
CA LEU A 306 3.18 -10.24 -0.72
C LEU A 306 1.79 -10.83 -0.93
N ASP A 307 0.92 -10.77 0.08
CA ASP A 307 -0.36 -11.48 0.08
C ASP A 307 -1.54 -10.50 0.05
N GLY A 308 -2.53 -10.82 -0.77
CA GLY A 308 -3.86 -10.25 -0.76
C GLY A 308 -4.89 -11.28 -0.28
N ILE A 309 -6.15 -11.08 -0.68
CA ILE A 309 -7.21 -12.04 -0.34
C ILE A 309 -7.37 -13.17 -1.37
N ASN A 310 -6.44 -13.34 -2.31
CA ASN A 310 -6.48 -14.43 -3.28
C ASN A 310 -6.73 -15.78 -2.58
N TYR A 311 -7.36 -16.70 -3.26
CA TYR A 311 -7.47 -18.07 -2.79
C TYR A 311 -6.10 -18.77 -2.82
N ASN A 312 -5.32 -18.47 -3.86
CA ASN A 312 -3.94 -18.95 -4.00
C ASN A 312 -3.02 -17.76 -4.31
N ASN A 313 -2.16 -17.40 -3.36
CA ASN A 313 -1.25 -16.25 -3.45
C ASN A 313 -0.21 -16.34 -4.57
N PHE A 314 -0.09 -17.49 -5.23
CA PHE A 314 0.77 -17.70 -6.41
C PHE A 314 0.02 -17.57 -7.74
N LYS A 315 -1.27 -17.19 -7.71
CA LYS A 315 -2.11 -17.05 -8.90
C LYS A 315 -2.59 -15.62 -9.05
N ASN A 316 -2.64 -15.18 -10.31
CA ASN A 316 -3.13 -13.85 -10.63
C ASN A 316 -4.64 -13.76 -10.38
N ALA A 317 -5.04 -12.67 -9.76
CA ALA A 317 -6.42 -12.31 -9.51
C ALA A 317 -6.72 -10.91 -10.01
N ASP A 318 -7.91 -10.68 -10.56
CA ASP A 318 -8.33 -9.40 -11.14
C ASP A 318 -9.86 -9.20 -11.10
N ASN A 319 -10.33 -8.01 -11.53
CA ASN A 319 -11.75 -7.68 -11.66
C ASN A 319 -12.55 -7.86 -10.36
N VAL A 320 -12.03 -7.28 -9.27
CA VAL A 320 -12.69 -7.38 -7.97
C VAL A 320 -14.02 -6.60 -7.93
N THR A 321 -15.00 -7.17 -7.25
CA THR A 321 -16.25 -6.52 -6.84
C THR A 321 -16.44 -6.68 -5.33
N LEU A 322 -16.80 -5.60 -4.63
CA LEU A 322 -17.23 -5.62 -3.23
C LEU A 322 -18.73 -5.45 -3.14
N TYR A 323 -19.34 -6.14 -2.22
CA TYR A 323 -20.77 -6.02 -1.92
C TYR A 323 -21.06 -6.30 -0.45
N SER A 324 -21.88 -5.45 0.17
CA SER A 324 -22.37 -5.65 1.55
C SER A 324 -23.76 -6.27 1.53
N PHE A 325 -23.92 -7.39 2.23
CA PHE A 325 -25.18 -8.09 2.31
C PHE A 325 -25.37 -8.72 3.69
N GLN A 326 -26.55 -8.48 4.34
CA GLN A 326 -26.91 -9.02 5.65
C GLN A 326 -25.79 -8.88 6.70
N SER A 327 -25.28 -7.65 6.86
CA SER A 327 -24.19 -7.33 7.79
C SER A 327 -22.92 -8.18 7.58
N LYS A 328 -22.63 -8.54 6.33
CA LYS A 328 -21.40 -9.19 5.89
C LYS A 328 -20.85 -8.46 4.66
N LEU A 329 -19.53 -8.34 4.58
CA LEU A 329 -18.85 -7.84 3.38
C LEU A 329 -18.37 -9.03 2.55
N TYR A 330 -18.70 -9.01 1.28
CA TYR A 330 -18.27 -10.01 0.29
C TYR A 330 -17.33 -9.37 -0.72
N ALA A 331 -16.29 -10.08 -1.07
CA ALA A 331 -15.42 -9.77 -2.19
C ALA A 331 -15.50 -10.91 -3.21
N GLY A 332 -15.76 -10.55 -4.45
CA GLY A 332 -15.73 -11.47 -5.57
C GLY A 332 -14.73 -11.02 -6.63
N TRP A 333 -14.01 -11.94 -7.25
CA TRP A 333 -12.99 -11.65 -8.25
C TRP A 333 -12.78 -12.80 -9.22
N THR A 334 -11.97 -12.57 -10.23
CA THR A 334 -11.50 -13.60 -11.16
C THR A 334 -10.09 -14.03 -10.78
N GLU A 335 -9.83 -15.33 -10.65
CA GLU A 335 -8.51 -15.88 -10.30
C GLU A 335 -8.11 -17.02 -11.21
N SER A 336 -6.82 -17.09 -11.59
CA SER A 336 -6.28 -18.19 -12.36
C SER A 336 -6.32 -19.50 -11.56
N SER A 337 -6.91 -20.57 -12.14
CA SER A 337 -7.03 -21.86 -11.49
C SER A 337 -5.68 -22.54 -11.20
N SER A 338 -5.62 -23.34 -10.15
CA SER A 338 -4.48 -24.23 -9.87
C SER A 338 -4.40 -25.39 -10.85
N TYR A 339 -5.50 -25.75 -11.50
CA TYR A 339 -5.62 -26.85 -12.46
C TYR A 339 -5.84 -26.31 -13.88
N GLY A 340 -4.75 -26.11 -14.61
CA GLY A 340 -4.82 -25.67 -16.01
C GLY A 340 -4.76 -24.16 -16.23
N SER A 341 -5.13 -23.71 -17.44
CA SER A 341 -5.06 -22.32 -17.89
C SER A 341 -6.41 -21.59 -17.83
N VAL A 342 -7.33 -22.05 -16.99
CA VAL A 342 -8.67 -21.47 -16.88
C VAL A 342 -8.74 -20.46 -15.73
N THR A 343 -9.57 -19.45 -15.88
CA THR A 343 -9.91 -18.48 -14.83
C THR A 343 -11.22 -18.88 -14.15
N GLN A 344 -11.29 -18.64 -12.85
CA GLN A 344 -12.46 -18.95 -12.03
C GLN A 344 -12.92 -17.71 -11.28
N VAL A 345 -14.21 -17.56 -11.14
CA VAL A 345 -14.78 -16.61 -10.19
C VAL A 345 -14.60 -17.15 -8.77
N ARG A 346 -14.05 -16.31 -7.91
CA ARG A 346 -13.85 -16.59 -6.49
C ARG A 346 -14.68 -15.63 -5.65
N VAL A 347 -15.14 -16.08 -4.50
CA VAL A 347 -15.87 -15.25 -3.52
C VAL A 347 -15.37 -15.56 -2.11
N LYS A 348 -15.01 -14.53 -1.38
CA LYS A 348 -14.76 -14.59 0.06
C LYS A 348 -15.68 -13.65 0.82
N ARG A 349 -15.89 -13.96 2.08
CA ARG A 349 -16.67 -13.18 3.05
C ARG A 349 -15.75 -12.72 4.16
N PHE A 350 -15.84 -11.44 4.51
CA PHE A 350 -15.06 -10.88 5.62
C PHE A 350 -15.75 -11.15 6.96
N ASP A 351 -15.00 -11.77 7.87
CA ASP A 351 -15.39 -11.89 9.28
C ASP A 351 -14.74 -10.77 10.09
N ASN A 352 -15.55 -9.81 10.51
CA ASN A 352 -15.08 -8.65 11.26
C ASN A 352 -14.56 -9.00 12.66
N SER A 353 -14.97 -10.12 13.24
CA SER A 353 -14.56 -10.51 14.60
C SER A 353 -13.13 -11.04 14.65
N SER A 354 -12.72 -11.75 13.61
CA SER A 354 -11.37 -12.29 13.45
C SER A 354 -10.51 -11.47 12.49
N SER A 355 -11.10 -10.51 11.76
CA SER A 355 -10.46 -9.75 10.67
C SER A 355 -9.89 -10.66 9.57
N VAL A 356 -10.57 -11.76 9.28
CA VAL A 356 -10.14 -12.78 8.31
C VAL A 356 -11.16 -12.88 7.15
N TRP A 357 -10.67 -13.15 5.95
CA TRP A 357 -11.48 -13.45 4.78
C TRP A 357 -11.72 -14.96 4.67
N GLU A 358 -12.95 -15.37 4.87
CA GLU A 358 -13.40 -16.77 4.76
C GLU A 358 -13.85 -17.09 3.35
N THR A 359 -13.52 -18.28 2.85
CA THR A 359 -14.00 -18.77 1.54
C THR A 359 -15.52 -18.92 1.55
N ALA A 360 -16.19 -18.37 0.55
CA ALA A 360 -17.64 -18.43 0.37
C ALA A 360 -18.05 -19.02 -1.00
N ASP A 361 -17.18 -19.79 -1.66
CA ASP A 361 -17.40 -20.33 -2.99
C ASP A 361 -17.12 -21.84 -3.13
N TYR A 362 -16.80 -22.52 -2.03
CA TYR A 362 -16.48 -23.93 -1.92
C TYR A 362 -15.28 -24.44 -2.74
N ASN A 363 -14.99 -24.00 -3.93
CA ASN A 363 -13.81 -24.32 -4.78
C ASN A 363 -13.81 -23.50 -6.08
N GLY A 364 -14.51 -22.39 -6.09
CA GLY A 364 -14.69 -21.53 -7.27
C GLY A 364 -16.02 -21.75 -7.98
N ILE A 365 -16.44 -20.73 -8.69
CA ILE A 365 -17.61 -20.71 -9.54
C ILE A 365 -17.13 -20.52 -10.98
N PRO A 366 -17.52 -21.34 -11.97
CA PRO A 366 -18.45 -22.46 -11.94
C PRO A 366 -17.81 -23.76 -11.42
N MET A 367 -18.63 -24.69 -10.96
CA MET A 367 -18.19 -26.00 -10.50
C MET A 367 -17.75 -26.95 -11.64
N GLU A 368 -17.87 -26.55 -12.90
CA GLU A 368 -17.41 -27.32 -14.05
C GLU A 368 -16.01 -26.82 -14.45
N GLY A 369 -14.96 -27.51 -13.96
CA GLY A 369 -13.56 -27.08 -13.95
C GLY A 369 -12.84 -26.88 -15.29
N SER A 370 -13.56 -26.74 -16.42
CA SER A 370 -12.97 -26.56 -17.73
C SER A 370 -13.39 -25.27 -18.45
N ARG A 371 -14.01 -24.30 -17.75
CA ARG A 371 -14.54 -23.09 -18.35
C ARG A 371 -14.00 -21.84 -17.65
N ASP A 372 -13.58 -20.84 -18.45
CA ASP A 372 -13.25 -19.52 -17.92
C ASP A 372 -14.51 -18.81 -17.44
N SER A 373 -14.38 -18.15 -16.28
CA SER A 373 -15.41 -17.27 -15.74
C SER A 373 -14.82 -15.91 -15.40
N VAL A 374 -15.46 -14.86 -15.86
CA VAL A 374 -14.99 -13.47 -15.71
C VAL A 374 -16.17 -12.51 -15.44
N ASP A 375 -15.87 -11.27 -15.09
CA ASP A 375 -16.84 -10.16 -14.93
C ASP A 375 -17.96 -10.49 -13.93
N LEU A 376 -17.61 -10.88 -12.70
CA LEU A 376 -18.57 -11.10 -11.62
C LEU A 376 -19.15 -9.77 -11.13
N ASN A 377 -20.49 -9.71 -11.01
CA ASN A 377 -21.19 -8.74 -10.19
C ASN A 377 -22.12 -9.45 -9.19
N LEU A 378 -22.42 -8.76 -8.07
CA LEU A 378 -23.16 -9.28 -6.93
C LEU A 378 -24.38 -8.40 -6.65
N LEU A 379 -25.49 -9.00 -6.23
CA LEU A 379 -26.71 -8.30 -5.83
C LEU A 379 -27.37 -8.99 -4.64
N GLY A 380 -27.67 -8.21 -3.59
CA GLY A 380 -28.58 -8.63 -2.53
C GLY A 380 -30.00 -8.09 -2.77
N ASN A 381 -31.01 -8.92 -2.61
CA ASN A 381 -32.41 -8.49 -2.65
C ASN A 381 -33.23 -9.25 -1.61
N GLY A 382 -33.73 -8.53 -0.61
CA GLY A 382 -34.40 -9.12 0.56
C GLY A 382 -33.46 -10.06 1.31
N ASN A 383 -33.80 -11.33 1.40
CA ASN A 383 -32.98 -12.35 2.05
C ASN A 383 -32.08 -13.13 1.09
N ASP A 384 -32.13 -12.79 -0.18
CA ASP A 384 -31.45 -13.53 -1.24
C ASP A 384 -30.23 -12.78 -1.76
N PHE A 385 -29.16 -13.53 -2.04
CA PHE A 385 -27.90 -13.01 -2.57
C PHE A 385 -27.58 -13.70 -3.88
N TYR A 386 -27.27 -12.91 -4.90
CA TYR A 386 -27.10 -13.37 -6.27
C TYR A 386 -25.74 -12.95 -6.83
N GLY A 387 -25.19 -13.78 -7.71
CA GLY A 387 -24.03 -13.45 -8.54
C GLY A 387 -24.35 -13.65 -10.01
N VAL A 388 -23.85 -12.74 -10.85
CA VAL A 388 -23.89 -12.82 -12.31
C VAL A 388 -22.47 -12.72 -12.86
N TRP A 389 -22.16 -13.57 -13.85
CA TRP A 389 -20.84 -13.57 -14.51
C TRP A 389 -20.92 -14.01 -15.97
N VAL A 390 -19.82 -13.80 -16.69
CA VAL A 390 -19.61 -14.37 -18.03
C VAL A 390 -18.90 -15.71 -17.90
N GLU A 391 -19.48 -16.76 -18.45
CA GLU A 391 -18.85 -18.08 -18.60
C GLU A 391 -18.44 -18.32 -20.04
N LYS A 392 -17.16 -18.64 -20.28
CA LYS A 392 -16.61 -18.94 -21.60
C LYS A 392 -16.54 -20.46 -21.79
N ASN A 393 -17.28 -21.00 -22.75
CA ASN A 393 -17.22 -22.39 -23.10
C ASN A 393 -16.20 -22.59 -24.23
N TYR A 394 -15.23 -23.50 -24.03
CA TYR A 394 -14.23 -23.83 -25.05
C TYR A 394 -14.70 -24.90 -26.06
N ALA A 395 -15.90 -25.47 -25.87
CA ALA A 395 -16.52 -26.32 -26.91
C ALA A 395 -17.10 -25.45 -28.03
N SER A 396 -16.93 -25.91 -29.28
CA SER A 396 -17.48 -25.19 -30.44
C SER A 396 -19.03 -25.23 -30.47
N PRO A 397 -19.71 -24.09 -30.73
CA PRO A 397 -19.20 -22.75 -31.00
C PRO A 397 -18.78 -22.00 -29.69
N PHE A 398 -17.68 -21.29 -29.78
CA PHE A 398 -17.08 -20.49 -28.74
C PHE A 398 -18.00 -19.32 -28.36
N MET A 399 -18.91 -19.47 -27.39
CA MET A 399 -19.88 -18.43 -27.03
C MET A 399 -19.77 -18.09 -25.52
N PRO A 400 -19.14 -16.93 -25.17
CA PRO A 400 -19.30 -16.37 -23.84
C PRO A 400 -20.78 -16.14 -23.53
N SER A 401 -21.24 -16.64 -22.41
CA SER A 401 -22.64 -16.62 -22.01
C SER A 401 -22.82 -16.13 -20.58
N ILE A 402 -23.95 -15.51 -20.29
CA ILE A 402 -24.28 -14.99 -18.97
C ILE A 402 -24.86 -16.08 -18.10
N ARG A 403 -24.29 -16.21 -16.91
CA ARG A 403 -24.73 -17.11 -15.84
C ARG A 403 -25.16 -16.33 -14.62
N VAL A 404 -26.17 -16.84 -13.94
CA VAL A 404 -26.64 -16.31 -12.66
C VAL A 404 -26.78 -17.45 -11.67
N ALA A 405 -26.31 -17.23 -10.44
CA ALA A 405 -26.50 -18.16 -9.33
C ALA A 405 -27.01 -17.42 -8.08
N LYS A 406 -27.63 -18.16 -7.19
CA LYS A 406 -28.06 -17.70 -5.87
C LYS A 406 -27.18 -18.32 -4.81
N PHE A 407 -26.79 -17.52 -3.81
CA PHE A 407 -26.04 -17.99 -2.64
C PHE A 407 -27.00 -18.59 -1.62
N ASP A 408 -26.68 -19.76 -1.14
CA ASP A 408 -27.39 -20.42 -0.04
C ASP A 408 -26.71 -20.11 1.29
N ASN A 409 -27.36 -19.29 2.09
CA ASN A 409 -26.85 -18.86 3.40
C ASN A 409 -26.79 -20.00 4.44
N GLN A 410 -27.48 -21.13 4.23
CA GLN A 410 -27.47 -22.27 5.15
C GLN A 410 -26.25 -23.17 4.89
N THR A 411 -25.99 -23.48 3.64
CA THR A 411 -24.87 -24.33 3.23
C THR A 411 -23.59 -23.54 2.98
N LEU A 412 -23.66 -22.19 2.96
CA LEU A 412 -22.57 -21.29 2.60
C LEU A 412 -21.97 -21.59 1.21
N THR A 413 -22.83 -21.99 0.30
CA THR A 413 -22.44 -22.35 -1.08
C THR A 413 -23.31 -21.64 -2.09
N TRP A 414 -22.81 -21.52 -3.32
CA TRP A 414 -23.59 -21.06 -4.45
C TRP A 414 -24.44 -22.21 -4.97
N VAL A 415 -25.77 -22.04 -4.93
CA VAL A 415 -26.68 -22.99 -5.55
C VAL A 415 -26.45 -22.96 -7.06
N LYS A 416 -26.15 -24.12 -7.61
CA LYS A 416 -25.82 -24.29 -9.01
C LYS A 416 -26.96 -23.76 -9.88
N TYR A 417 -26.76 -22.54 -10.38
CA TYR A 417 -27.61 -21.82 -11.34
C TYR A 417 -29.11 -21.69 -10.95
N ILE A 418 -29.61 -20.46 -10.88
CA ILE A 418 -31.04 -20.19 -10.94
C ILE A 418 -31.58 -20.29 -12.40
N SER A 419 -30.73 -20.83 -13.32
CA SER A 419 -31.08 -21.27 -14.66
C SER A 419 -30.13 -22.40 -15.06
N TYR A 420 -30.65 -23.55 -15.50
CA TYR A 420 -29.85 -24.68 -16.01
C TYR A 420 -29.10 -24.36 -17.30
N SER A 421 -29.53 -23.33 -18.03
CA SER A 421 -28.92 -22.80 -19.26
C SER A 421 -28.42 -21.37 -19.03
N ALA A 422 -27.55 -20.92 -19.93
CA ALA A 422 -27.20 -19.51 -20.00
C ALA A 422 -28.47 -18.66 -20.18
N ILE A 423 -28.47 -17.47 -19.55
CA ILE A 423 -29.59 -16.54 -19.77
C ILE A 423 -29.41 -15.70 -21.04
N SER A 424 -28.23 -15.72 -21.66
CA SER A 424 -27.91 -15.07 -22.92
C SER A 424 -27.94 -16.07 -24.07
N ASP A 425 -28.23 -15.58 -25.27
CA ASP A 425 -28.40 -16.39 -26.48
C ASP A 425 -27.16 -16.34 -27.40
N ASN A 426 -26.32 -15.29 -27.28
CA ASN A 426 -25.15 -15.04 -28.13
C ASN A 426 -23.93 -14.56 -27.33
N LEU A 427 -22.85 -14.16 -28.04
CA LEU A 427 -21.64 -13.60 -27.45
C LEU A 427 -21.93 -12.43 -26.50
N SER A 428 -21.76 -12.64 -25.23
CA SER A 428 -22.18 -11.73 -24.17
C SER A 428 -21.04 -11.29 -23.27
N LYS A 429 -21.14 -10.09 -22.72
CA LYS A 429 -20.15 -9.49 -21.83
C LYS A 429 -20.76 -8.43 -20.91
N SER A 430 -19.99 -8.06 -19.89
CA SER A 430 -20.31 -6.99 -18.93
C SER A 430 -21.72 -7.12 -18.32
N PRO A 431 -22.04 -8.25 -17.66
CA PRO A 431 -23.33 -8.42 -17.02
C PRO A 431 -23.43 -7.62 -15.73
N ASP A 432 -24.65 -7.17 -15.41
CA ASP A 432 -25.00 -6.62 -14.12
C ASP A 432 -26.38 -7.10 -13.66
N LEU A 433 -26.66 -6.98 -12.37
CA LEU A 433 -27.95 -7.27 -11.76
C LEU A 433 -28.53 -6.01 -11.14
N GLY A 434 -29.84 -5.86 -11.23
CA GLY A 434 -30.60 -4.83 -10.54
C GLY A 434 -31.90 -5.38 -10.01
N SER A 435 -32.50 -4.64 -9.07
CA SER A 435 -33.82 -4.98 -8.53
C SER A 435 -34.78 -3.81 -8.67
N LEU A 436 -36.07 -4.12 -8.81
CA LEU A 436 -37.16 -3.18 -8.65
C LEU A 436 -38.16 -3.80 -7.67
N GLY A 437 -38.11 -3.34 -6.42
CA GLY A 437 -38.75 -4.01 -5.31
C GLY A 437 -38.25 -5.46 -5.17
N SER A 438 -39.17 -6.44 -5.23
CA SER A 438 -38.78 -7.87 -5.16
C SER A 438 -38.40 -8.49 -6.51
N ASN A 439 -38.52 -7.77 -7.63
CA ASN A 439 -38.19 -8.29 -8.95
C ASN A 439 -36.70 -8.13 -9.26
N ILE A 440 -36.06 -9.19 -9.75
CA ILE A 440 -34.64 -9.21 -10.16
C ILE A 440 -34.57 -9.07 -11.67
N TYR A 441 -33.65 -8.25 -12.13
CA TYR A 441 -33.34 -8.03 -13.53
C TYR A 441 -31.86 -8.29 -13.77
N ALA A 442 -31.55 -8.88 -14.93
CA ALA A 442 -30.18 -9.01 -15.45
C ALA A 442 -30.06 -8.16 -16.72
N ILE A 443 -28.96 -7.43 -16.80
CA ILE A 443 -28.61 -6.61 -17.96
C ILE A 443 -27.21 -6.98 -18.45
N TRP A 444 -26.99 -6.97 -19.76
CA TRP A 444 -25.69 -7.27 -20.35
C TRP A 444 -25.59 -6.76 -21.79
N SER A 445 -24.37 -6.74 -22.33
CA SER A 445 -24.12 -6.51 -23.76
C SER A 445 -24.10 -7.84 -24.51
N GLU A 446 -24.89 -7.99 -25.56
CA GLU A 446 -24.99 -9.20 -26.38
C GLU A 446 -24.86 -8.90 -27.89
N TYR A 447 -24.04 -9.67 -28.56
CA TYR A 447 -23.86 -9.54 -30.02
C TYR A 447 -25.06 -10.09 -30.79
N ASN A 448 -25.67 -9.27 -31.63
CA ASN A 448 -26.87 -9.64 -32.43
C ASN A 448 -26.56 -10.18 -33.84
N GLY A 449 -25.28 -10.49 -34.14
CA GLY A 449 -24.78 -10.85 -35.44
C GLY A 449 -24.15 -9.68 -36.21
N SER A 450 -24.33 -8.43 -35.75
CA SER A 450 -23.77 -7.22 -36.35
C SER A 450 -23.17 -6.28 -35.29
N LYS A 451 -23.90 -6.03 -34.21
CA LYS A 451 -23.59 -5.04 -33.18
C LYS A 451 -23.87 -5.56 -31.77
N GLN A 452 -23.21 -4.97 -30.80
CA GLN A 452 -23.51 -5.22 -29.39
C GLN A 452 -24.80 -4.48 -28.99
N GLN A 453 -25.72 -5.21 -28.38
CA GLN A 453 -26.99 -4.67 -27.90
C GLN A 453 -27.12 -4.83 -26.39
N ILE A 454 -27.69 -3.85 -25.71
CA ILE A 454 -28.03 -3.99 -24.29
C ILE A 454 -29.32 -4.82 -24.19
N ARG A 455 -29.20 -5.98 -23.58
CA ARG A 455 -30.29 -6.92 -23.28
C ARG A 455 -30.71 -6.81 -21.84
N VAL A 456 -32.00 -6.98 -21.60
CA VAL A 456 -32.56 -7.11 -20.25
C VAL A 456 -33.48 -8.32 -20.17
N LYS A 457 -33.28 -9.15 -19.16
CA LYS A 457 -34.21 -10.21 -18.78
C LYS A 457 -34.67 -10.03 -17.33
N LYS A 458 -35.90 -10.39 -17.04
CA LYS A 458 -36.51 -10.40 -15.73
C LYS A 458 -36.56 -11.83 -15.19
N PHE A 459 -36.23 -12.02 -13.93
CA PHE A 459 -36.37 -13.30 -13.25
C PHE A 459 -37.82 -13.56 -12.89
N ASN A 460 -38.36 -14.69 -13.33
CA ASN A 460 -39.76 -15.05 -13.10
C ASN A 460 -39.97 -15.96 -11.88
N GLY A 461 -38.89 -16.24 -11.11
CA GLY A 461 -38.89 -17.35 -10.16
C GLY A 461 -38.75 -18.71 -10.86
N ASN A 462 -38.76 -19.80 -10.11
CA ASN A 462 -38.67 -21.17 -10.64
C ASN A 462 -37.55 -21.42 -11.66
N ASN A 463 -36.39 -20.77 -11.44
CA ASN A 463 -35.18 -20.89 -12.28
C ASN A 463 -35.41 -20.48 -13.76
N SER A 464 -36.30 -19.53 -14.02
CA SER A 464 -36.63 -19.05 -15.37
C SER A 464 -36.48 -17.54 -15.51
N TRP A 465 -36.12 -17.12 -16.72
CA TRP A 465 -35.93 -15.72 -17.11
C TRP A 465 -36.76 -15.41 -18.37
N SER A 466 -37.47 -14.31 -18.34
CA SER A 466 -38.16 -13.81 -19.52
C SER A 466 -37.48 -12.56 -20.09
N VAL A 467 -37.56 -12.39 -21.42
CA VAL A 467 -37.07 -11.16 -22.04
C VAL A 467 -37.93 -10.00 -21.56
N ASP A 468 -37.31 -9.03 -20.92
CA ASP A 468 -37.93 -7.79 -20.50
C ASP A 468 -37.70 -6.70 -21.54
N LYS A 469 -36.47 -6.64 -22.10
CA LYS A 469 -36.14 -5.77 -23.22
C LYS A 469 -35.12 -6.43 -24.15
N ALA A 470 -35.48 -6.61 -25.40
CA ALA A 470 -34.62 -7.23 -26.42
C ALA A 470 -33.47 -6.31 -26.86
N SER A 471 -33.63 -4.99 -26.78
CA SER A 471 -32.57 -4.00 -26.97
C SER A 471 -32.97 -2.67 -26.33
N LEU A 472 -32.06 -2.11 -25.49
CA LEU A 472 -32.19 -0.75 -24.98
C LEU A 472 -31.47 0.28 -25.85
N ASN A 473 -30.66 -0.14 -26.81
CA ASN A 473 -29.91 0.78 -27.67
C ASN A 473 -30.84 1.85 -28.25
N ASN A 474 -30.39 3.08 -28.24
CA ASN A 474 -31.03 4.17 -28.97
C ASN A 474 -30.99 3.92 -30.52
N SER A 475 -29.91 3.27 -30.97
CA SER A 475 -29.76 2.81 -32.35
C SER A 475 -29.24 1.38 -32.38
N GLN A 476 -30.04 0.47 -32.97
CA GLN A 476 -29.65 -0.93 -33.13
C GLN A 476 -28.50 -1.15 -34.12
N SER A 477 -28.16 -0.14 -34.93
CA SER A 477 -27.03 -0.16 -35.85
C SER A 477 -25.70 0.25 -35.18
N GLN A 478 -25.71 0.53 -33.88
CA GLN A 478 -24.54 0.96 -33.09
C GLN A 478 -24.26 -0.01 -31.95
N ASP A 479 -22.98 -0.06 -31.53
CA ASP A 479 -22.54 -0.87 -30.41
C ASP A 479 -22.91 -0.20 -29.09
N ALA A 480 -23.38 -0.99 -28.11
CA ALA A 480 -23.63 -0.57 -26.73
C ALA A 480 -23.01 -1.55 -25.75
N LEU A 481 -22.37 -1.02 -24.72
CA LEU A 481 -21.47 -1.75 -23.81
C LEU A 481 -21.61 -1.28 -22.36
N ASN A 482 -21.10 -2.10 -21.43
CA ASN A 482 -20.91 -1.78 -20.03
C ASN A 482 -22.16 -1.22 -19.33
N PRO A 483 -23.29 -1.94 -19.41
CA PRO A 483 -24.50 -1.51 -18.72
C PRO A 483 -24.39 -1.73 -17.20
N THR A 484 -25.06 -0.89 -16.44
CA THR A 484 -25.33 -1.09 -15.00
C THR A 484 -26.72 -0.58 -14.66
N MET A 485 -27.28 -1.04 -13.52
CA MET A 485 -28.63 -0.70 -13.10
C MET A 485 -28.67 -0.22 -11.65
N GLU A 486 -29.64 0.67 -11.35
CA GLU A 486 -29.89 1.19 -10.01
C GLU A 486 -31.38 1.52 -9.84
N GLU A 487 -31.96 1.18 -8.68
CA GLU A 487 -33.33 1.56 -8.33
C GLU A 487 -33.37 2.99 -7.76
N PHE A 488 -34.27 3.81 -8.33
CA PHE A 488 -34.51 5.16 -7.83
C PHE A 488 -35.98 5.55 -8.01
N ASN A 489 -36.63 6.06 -6.97
CA ASN A 489 -38.02 6.53 -6.99
C ASN A 489 -39.00 5.48 -7.61
N ASN A 490 -38.93 4.23 -7.16
CA ASN A 490 -39.75 3.10 -7.64
C ASN A 490 -39.62 2.85 -9.15
N LYS A 491 -38.49 3.20 -9.75
CA LYS A 491 -38.12 2.86 -11.11
C LYS A 491 -36.72 2.24 -11.13
N LEU A 492 -36.53 1.31 -12.05
CA LEU A 492 -35.21 0.77 -12.33
C LEU A 492 -34.58 1.57 -13.47
N TYR A 493 -33.44 2.19 -13.22
CA TYR A 493 -32.65 2.92 -14.21
C TYR A 493 -31.53 2.03 -14.71
N ALA A 494 -31.30 2.08 -16.03
CA ALA A 494 -30.15 1.49 -16.67
C ALA A 494 -29.29 2.59 -17.31
N VAL A 495 -27.97 2.48 -17.16
CA VAL A 495 -27.01 3.34 -17.84
C VAL A 495 -26.04 2.48 -18.64
N TRP A 496 -25.63 2.93 -19.81
CA TRP A 496 -24.68 2.24 -20.68
C TRP A 496 -23.92 3.22 -21.56
N GLN A 497 -22.81 2.78 -22.14
CA GLN A 497 -22.15 3.50 -23.22
C GLN A 497 -22.69 2.99 -24.57
N GLU A 498 -22.96 3.90 -25.51
CA GLU A 498 -23.44 3.59 -26.85
C GLU A 498 -22.78 4.50 -27.88
N SER A 499 -22.25 3.89 -28.95
CA SER A 499 -21.68 4.65 -30.05
C SER A 499 -22.77 5.48 -30.78
N ASN A 500 -22.46 6.71 -31.13
CA ASN A 500 -23.29 7.54 -32.01
C ASN A 500 -22.80 7.51 -33.47
N GLY A 501 -21.85 6.61 -33.77
CA GLY A 501 -21.19 6.47 -35.05
C GLY A 501 -19.82 7.13 -35.14
N THR A 502 -19.47 8.01 -34.19
CA THR A 502 -18.16 8.68 -34.09
C THR A 502 -17.52 8.53 -32.73
N VAL A 503 -18.29 8.70 -31.67
CA VAL A 503 -17.83 8.62 -30.25
C VAL A 503 -18.88 7.89 -29.42
N ASP A 504 -18.47 7.36 -28.29
CA ASP A 504 -19.37 6.72 -27.33
C ASP A 504 -20.09 7.77 -26.47
N GLN A 505 -21.37 7.58 -26.26
CA GLN A 505 -22.22 8.41 -25.43
C GLN A 505 -22.77 7.61 -24.26
N ILE A 506 -22.89 8.24 -23.09
CA ILE A 506 -23.56 7.65 -21.94
C ILE A 506 -25.06 7.86 -22.11
N ARG A 507 -25.79 6.74 -22.15
CA ARG A 507 -27.25 6.68 -22.28
C ARG A 507 -27.88 6.23 -20.98
N VAL A 508 -29.03 6.81 -20.66
CA VAL A 508 -29.85 6.42 -19.50
C VAL A 508 -31.28 6.17 -19.96
N ALA A 509 -31.87 5.09 -19.50
CA ALA A 509 -33.29 4.79 -19.64
C ALA A 509 -33.83 4.20 -18.34
N SER A 510 -35.15 4.21 -18.15
CA SER A 510 -35.78 3.63 -16.96
C SER A 510 -37.04 2.86 -17.29
N THR A 511 -37.41 1.97 -16.34
CA THR A 511 -38.70 1.26 -16.33
C THR A 511 -39.36 1.35 -14.99
N ASP A 512 -40.68 1.37 -14.96
CA ASP A 512 -41.52 1.18 -13.77
C ASP A 512 -41.88 -0.30 -13.55
N GLY A 513 -41.28 -1.21 -14.32
CA GLY A 513 -41.54 -2.65 -14.32
C GLY A 513 -42.55 -3.08 -15.38
N THR A 514 -43.13 -2.14 -16.16
CA THR A 514 -44.03 -2.44 -17.27
C THR A 514 -43.35 -2.23 -18.63
N ASN A 515 -42.80 -1.05 -18.89
CA ASN A 515 -42.11 -0.72 -20.13
C ASN A 515 -40.87 0.15 -19.88
N TRP A 516 -39.86 -0.06 -20.70
CA TRP A 516 -38.70 0.80 -20.78
C TRP A 516 -38.98 2.07 -21.57
N GLY A 517 -38.70 3.22 -20.99
CA GLY A 517 -38.77 4.51 -21.65
C GLY A 517 -37.66 4.69 -22.69
N SER A 518 -37.75 5.79 -23.45
CA SER A 518 -36.69 6.19 -24.37
C SER A 518 -35.42 6.58 -23.63
N SER A 519 -34.24 6.29 -24.23
CA SER A 519 -32.97 6.68 -23.63
C SER A 519 -32.62 8.14 -23.91
N THR A 520 -31.94 8.77 -22.94
CA THR A 520 -31.37 10.11 -23.06
C THR A 520 -29.85 10.07 -22.90
N GLY A 521 -29.13 10.96 -23.60
CA GLY A 521 -27.70 11.12 -23.45
C GLY A 521 -27.37 12.08 -22.30
N ILE A 522 -26.36 11.76 -21.49
CA ILE A 522 -25.96 12.56 -20.32
C ILE A 522 -24.51 13.06 -20.36
N ASN A 523 -23.76 12.82 -21.42
CA ASN A 523 -22.41 13.36 -21.58
C ASN A 523 -22.38 14.87 -21.29
N LEU A 524 -21.25 15.38 -20.86
CA LEU A 524 -21.02 16.83 -20.81
C LEU A 524 -20.92 17.39 -22.23
N SER A 525 -20.26 16.63 -23.13
CA SER A 525 -20.12 17.00 -24.54
C SER A 525 -20.49 15.82 -25.44
N SER A 526 -21.43 16.01 -26.37
CA SER A 526 -21.84 15.01 -27.35
C SER A 526 -20.77 14.66 -28.40
N SER A 527 -19.65 15.40 -28.43
CA SER A 527 -18.51 15.16 -29.32
C SER A 527 -17.34 14.43 -28.65
N LYS A 528 -17.48 14.05 -27.39
CA LYS A 528 -16.45 13.35 -26.60
C LYS A 528 -16.90 11.95 -26.21
N ASP A 529 -15.91 11.04 -26.13
CA ASP A 529 -16.14 9.67 -25.66
C ASP A 529 -16.59 9.65 -24.21
N GLY A 530 -17.71 8.99 -23.92
CA GLY A 530 -18.17 8.65 -22.58
C GLY A 530 -18.13 7.13 -22.37
N LYS A 531 -17.45 6.64 -21.31
CA LYS A 531 -17.19 5.21 -21.07
C LYS A 531 -17.35 4.83 -19.60
N ASN A 532 -17.59 3.54 -19.37
CA ASN A 532 -17.61 2.92 -18.04
C ASN A 532 -18.54 3.64 -17.05
N PRO A 533 -19.84 3.75 -17.35
CA PRO A 533 -20.78 4.42 -16.46
C PRO A 533 -21.06 3.61 -15.20
N ASN A 534 -21.41 4.32 -14.12
CA ASN A 534 -21.91 3.76 -12.87
C ASN A 534 -23.05 4.62 -12.32
N LEU A 535 -24.03 4.01 -11.68
CA LEU A 535 -25.16 4.68 -11.03
C LEU A 535 -25.16 4.38 -9.52
N ILE A 536 -25.66 5.32 -8.74
CA ILE A 536 -26.04 5.13 -7.33
C ILE A 536 -27.12 6.11 -6.91
N THR A 537 -27.95 5.70 -5.99
CA THR A 537 -28.93 6.55 -5.30
C THR A 537 -28.32 7.09 -4.01
N PHE A 538 -28.36 8.42 -3.84
CA PHE A 538 -27.90 9.10 -2.63
C PHE A 538 -28.72 10.38 -2.40
N ASP A 539 -29.11 10.62 -1.14
CA ASP A 539 -29.83 11.83 -0.70
C ASP A 539 -31.01 12.20 -1.62
N SER A 540 -31.89 11.21 -1.89
CA SER A 540 -33.06 11.35 -2.75
C SER A 540 -32.74 11.84 -4.17
N LYS A 541 -31.53 11.58 -4.66
CA LYS A 541 -31.08 11.84 -6.05
C LYS A 541 -30.42 10.60 -6.62
N LEU A 542 -30.52 10.47 -7.93
CA LEU A 542 -29.75 9.51 -8.71
C LEU A 542 -28.47 10.17 -9.21
N PHE A 543 -27.32 9.56 -8.94
CA PHE A 543 -26.01 10.01 -9.40
C PHE A 543 -25.49 9.09 -10.47
N ALA A 544 -24.90 9.67 -11.50
CA ALA A 544 -24.18 8.95 -12.56
C ALA A 544 -22.72 9.43 -12.62
N ALA A 545 -21.79 8.49 -12.65
CA ALA A 545 -20.36 8.77 -12.90
C ALA A 545 -19.91 8.03 -14.16
N TRP A 546 -19.01 8.63 -14.91
CA TRP A 546 -18.42 8.03 -16.12
C TRP A 546 -17.08 8.66 -16.45
N THR A 547 -16.36 8.04 -17.36
CA THR A 547 -15.14 8.58 -17.95
C THR A 547 -15.49 9.37 -19.21
N GLU A 548 -15.03 10.63 -19.34
CA GLU A 548 -15.22 11.44 -20.56
C GLU A 548 -13.96 12.25 -20.89
N ASN A 549 -13.55 12.27 -22.16
CA ASN A 549 -12.38 12.98 -22.60
C ASN A 549 -12.56 14.50 -22.52
N ASN A 550 -11.60 15.22 -21.96
CA ASN A 550 -11.55 16.68 -21.97
C ASN A 550 -11.09 17.23 -23.33
N ALA A 551 -10.97 18.54 -23.45
CA ALA A 551 -10.55 19.18 -24.71
C ALA A 551 -9.13 18.78 -25.14
N SER A 552 -8.25 18.46 -24.20
CA SER A 552 -6.86 18.03 -24.44
C SER A 552 -6.72 16.54 -24.72
N GLY A 553 -7.82 15.78 -24.71
CA GLY A 553 -7.83 14.33 -24.96
C GLY A 553 -7.57 13.47 -23.71
N HIS A 554 -7.39 14.05 -22.53
CA HIS A 554 -7.26 13.30 -21.27
C HIS A 554 -8.62 12.92 -20.71
N SER A 555 -8.74 11.65 -20.29
CA SER A 555 -9.98 11.14 -19.72
C SER A 555 -10.18 11.62 -18.29
N GLN A 556 -11.36 12.14 -18.01
CA GLN A 556 -11.79 12.71 -16.74
C GLN A 556 -12.94 11.91 -16.16
N ILE A 557 -13.01 11.79 -14.84
CA ILE A 557 -14.20 11.28 -14.19
C ILE A 557 -15.23 12.42 -14.10
N ARG A 558 -16.38 12.22 -14.77
CA ARG A 558 -17.51 13.14 -14.75
C ARG A 558 -18.59 12.62 -13.80
N VAL A 559 -19.28 13.52 -13.13
CA VAL A 559 -20.39 13.17 -12.24
C VAL A 559 -21.54 14.13 -12.45
N LYS A 560 -22.74 13.57 -12.65
CA LYS A 560 -24.01 14.30 -12.66
C LYS A 560 -25.00 13.70 -11.68
N SER A 561 -25.92 14.52 -11.21
CA SER A 561 -27.05 14.08 -10.37
C SER A 561 -28.39 14.50 -10.99
N SER A 562 -29.43 13.77 -10.62
CA SER A 562 -30.79 14.02 -11.02
C SER A 562 -31.76 13.76 -9.88
N SER A 563 -32.72 14.65 -9.63
CA SER A 563 -33.79 14.44 -8.64
C SER A 563 -35.04 13.77 -9.24
N ASP A 564 -35.14 13.73 -10.57
CA ASP A 564 -36.30 13.20 -11.30
C ASP A 564 -35.92 12.03 -12.25
N GLY A 565 -34.61 11.73 -12.38
CA GLY A 565 -34.07 10.72 -13.29
C GLY A 565 -34.07 11.13 -14.76
N SER A 566 -34.49 12.36 -15.09
CA SER A 566 -34.58 12.87 -16.45
C SER A 566 -33.72 14.11 -16.70
N THR A 567 -33.68 15.01 -15.74
CA THR A 567 -32.88 16.25 -15.80
C THR A 567 -31.58 16.06 -15.02
N TRP A 568 -30.42 16.20 -15.69
CA TRP A 568 -29.12 15.92 -15.11
C TRP A 568 -28.26 17.17 -14.94
N THR A 569 -27.77 17.40 -13.74
CA THR A 569 -26.94 18.56 -13.37
C THR A 569 -25.53 18.07 -13.01
N SER A 570 -24.49 18.71 -13.55
CA SER A 570 -23.10 18.42 -13.17
C SER A 570 -22.83 18.78 -11.72
N VAL A 571 -22.16 17.86 -11.01
CA VAL A 571 -21.73 18.02 -9.62
C VAL A 571 -20.21 17.78 -9.47
N ASP A 572 -19.48 17.91 -10.57
CA ASP A 572 -18.03 17.78 -10.71
C ASP A 572 -17.33 19.13 -11.00
N GLY A 573 -17.97 20.24 -10.65
CA GLY A 573 -17.50 21.60 -10.93
C GLY A 573 -17.88 22.16 -12.30
N ASN A 574 -18.47 21.33 -13.19
CA ASN A 574 -18.95 21.72 -14.55
C ASN A 574 -17.89 22.39 -15.44
N ASP A 575 -16.59 22.12 -15.21
CA ASP A 575 -15.50 22.60 -16.05
C ASP A 575 -15.28 21.62 -17.21
N ALA A 576 -15.29 22.12 -18.44
CA ALA A 576 -15.11 21.29 -19.64
C ALA A 576 -13.75 20.55 -19.64
N ASN A 577 -12.74 21.06 -18.96
CA ASN A 577 -11.40 20.49 -18.92
C ASN A 577 -11.13 19.66 -17.65
N LYS A 578 -11.95 19.81 -16.61
CA LYS A 578 -11.72 19.17 -15.31
C LYS A 578 -12.94 18.39 -14.87
N GLY A 579 -12.75 17.12 -14.60
CA GLY A 579 -13.65 16.31 -13.79
C GLY A 579 -13.22 16.33 -12.32
N ILE A 580 -13.45 15.23 -11.63
CA ILE A 580 -12.99 15.06 -10.24
C ILE A 580 -11.58 14.47 -10.15
N ASN A 581 -10.84 14.36 -11.25
CA ASN A 581 -9.45 13.90 -11.25
C ASN A 581 -8.60 14.77 -10.31
N LYS A 582 -7.59 14.16 -9.69
CA LYS A 582 -6.58 14.90 -8.91
C LYS A 582 -5.78 15.84 -9.79
N ASP A 583 -5.38 15.36 -10.97
CA ASP A 583 -4.76 16.18 -12.01
C ASP A 583 -5.50 16.00 -13.34
N TYR A 584 -6.09 17.06 -13.85
CA TYR A 584 -6.83 17.06 -15.12
C TYR A 584 -5.98 16.76 -16.36
N ARG A 585 -4.65 16.73 -16.22
CA ARG A 585 -3.68 16.33 -17.26
C ARG A 585 -3.45 14.82 -17.29
N ASN A 586 -3.94 14.10 -16.29
CA ASN A 586 -3.84 12.65 -16.19
C ASN A 586 -5.12 11.98 -16.66
N ASN A 587 -4.98 10.78 -17.21
CA ASN A 587 -6.13 9.96 -17.55
C ASN A 587 -6.72 9.32 -16.30
N ALA A 588 -8.05 9.25 -16.25
CA ALA A 588 -8.77 8.51 -15.22
C ALA A 588 -9.78 7.55 -15.86
N SER A 589 -10.13 6.49 -15.14
CA SER A 589 -11.02 5.45 -15.67
C SER A 589 -11.74 4.69 -14.56
N HIS A 590 -12.78 3.94 -14.95
CA HIS A 590 -13.54 3.00 -14.13
C HIS A 590 -14.06 3.60 -12.81
N PRO A 591 -14.86 4.68 -12.86
CA PRO A 591 -15.43 5.24 -11.63
C PRO A 591 -16.43 4.27 -11.00
N LYS A 592 -16.37 4.15 -9.68
CA LYS A 592 -17.36 3.49 -8.84
C LYS A 592 -17.86 4.48 -7.80
N LEU A 593 -19.15 4.73 -7.77
CA LEU A 593 -19.81 5.49 -6.71
C LEU A 593 -20.21 4.54 -5.58
N VAL A 594 -20.12 5.01 -4.35
CA VAL A 594 -20.48 4.25 -3.16
C VAL A 594 -20.98 5.20 -2.07
N VAL A 595 -22.03 4.80 -1.35
CA VAL A 595 -22.49 5.49 -0.16
C VAL A 595 -21.96 4.76 1.07
N ALA A 596 -21.28 5.47 1.96
CA ALA A 596 -20.80 4.92 3.23
C ALA A 596 -20.90 6.01 4.31
N ASN A 597 -21.25 5.64 5.54
CA ASN A 597 -21.38 6.56 6.67
C ASN A 597 -22.16 7.84 6.29
N SER A 598 -23.29 7.67 5.57
CA SER A 598 -24.17 8.75 5.08
C SER A 598 -23.48 9.79 4.18
N ASN A 599 -22.38 9.44 3.53
CA ASN A 599 -21.67 10.26 2.57
C ASN A 599 -21.53 9.54 1.23
N LEU A 600 -21.46 10.30 0.15
CA LEU A 600 -21.18 9.80 -1.19
C LEU A 600 -19.69 9.88 -1.48
N TYR A 601 -19.13 8.77 -1.96
CA TYR A 601 -17.73 8.68 -2.40
C TYR A 601 -17.66 8.23 -3.85
N ALA A 602 -16.61 8.67 -4.52
CA ALA A 602 -16.16 8.14 -5.81
C ALA A 602 -14.80 7.46 -5.64
N VAL A 603 -14.66 6.28 -6.25
CA VAL A 603 -13.40 5.53 -6.32
C VAL A 603 -13.10 5.30 -7.81
N TRP A 604 -11.86 5.57 -8.23
CA TRP A 604 -11.46 5.41 -9.63
C TRP A 604 -9.97 5.10 -9.77
N LEU A 605 -9.56 4.81 -10.98
CA LEU A 605 -8.15 4.68 -11.34
C LEU A 605 -7.69 5.96 -12.05
N GLU A 606 -6.54 6.52 -11.66
CA GLU A 606 -5.93 7.69 -12.27
C GLU A 606 -4.45 7.43 -12.58
N GLU A 607 -4.00 7.79 -13.78
CA GLU A 607 -2.63 7.62 -14.22
C GLU A 607 -1.76 8.80 -13.72
N ASN A 608 -0.71 8.50 -12.99
CA ASN A 608 0.31 9.47 -12.56
C ASN A 608 1.68 8.80 -12.58
N GLY A 609 2.27 8.64 -13.78
CA GLY A 609 3.46 7.81 -13.96
C GLY A 609 3.20 6.32 -13.79
N SER A 610 2.23 5.95 -12.97
CA SER A 610 1.63 4.62 -12.81
C SER A 610 0.16 4.78 -12.45
N THR A 611 -0.61 3.68 -12.46
CA THR A 611 -2.04 3.71 -12.12
C THR A 611 -2.23 3.79 -10.61
N GLN A 612 -3.03 4.75 -10.15
CA GLN A 612 -3.33 5.01 -8.75
C GLN A 612 -4.82 4.78 -8.45
N VAL A 613 -5.13 4.17 -7.32
CA VAL A 613 -6.50 4.09 -6.80
C VAL A 613 -6.82 5.36 -6.04
N ARG A 614 -7.77 6.14 -6.54
CA ARG A 614 -8.16 7.43 -5.95
C ARG A 614 -9.50 7.32 -5.25
N VAL A 615 -9.67 8.08 -4.17
CA VAL A 615 -10.91 8.19 -3.42
C VAL A 615 -11.22 9.64 -3.12
N ALA A 616 -12.42 10.08 -3.45
CA ALA A 616 -12.90 11.40 -3.05
C ALA A 616 -14.32 11.32 -2.48
N GLN A 617 -14.61 12.21 -1.54
CA GLN A 617 -15.91 12.42 -0.92
C GLN A 617 -16.59 13.65 -1.51
N PHE A 618 -17.87 13.51 -1.82
CA PHE A 618 -18.72 14.60 -2.26
C PHE A 618 -19.13 15.52 -1.10
N ASP A 619 -19.10 16.83 -1.30
CA ASP A 619 -19.46 17.85 -0.30
C ASP A 619 -20.95 18.22 -0.28
N ASN A 620 -21.79 17.45 -0.99
CA ASN A 620 -23.22 17.69 -1.20
C ASN A 620 -23.55 18.97 -2.00
N SER A 621 -22.56 19.63 -2.60
CA SER A 621 -22.76 20.80 -3.46
C SER A 621 -22.23 20.58 -4.88
N SER A 622 -20.95 20.72 -5.09
CA SER A 622 -20.30 20.55 -6.40
C SER A 622 -18.81 20.25 -6.30
N SER A 623 -18.30 20.03 -5.07
CA SER A 623 -16.88 19.79 -4.85
C SER A 623 -16.63 18.39 -4.30
N TRP A 624 -15.42 17.90 -4.55
CA TRP A 624 -14.96 16.58 -4.14
C TRP A 624 -13.65 16.72 -3.37
N THR A 625 -13.62 16.18 -2.15
CA THR A 625 -12.45 16.22 -1.27
C THR A 625 -11.76 14.86 -1.29
N PHE A 626 -10.48 14.83 -1.62
CA PHE A 626 -9.68 13.60 -1.63
C PHE A 626 -9.55 13.01 -0.21
N LYS A 627 -9.72 11.70 -0.11
CA LYS A 627 -9.61 10.93 1.13
C LYS A 627 -8.43 9.96 1.13
N ASP A 628 -7.78 9.81 0.01
CA ASP A 628 -6.55 9.05 -0.18
C ASP A 628 -5.29 9.92 0.01
N GLY A 629 -5.45 11.16 0.50
CA GLY A 629 -4.40 12.11 0.86
C GLY A 629 -4.15 13.21 -0.17
N ASP A 630 -3.36 14.21 0.25
CA ASP A 630 -3.02 15.37 -0.58
C ASP A 630 -1.95 15.07 -1.63
N GLY A 631 -1.24 13.95 -1.49
CA GLY A 631 -0.20 13.50 -2.41
C GLY A 631 -0.74 13.00 -3.76
N PHE A 632 0.18 12.74 -4.68
CA PHE A 632 -0.13 12.14 -5.98
C PHE A 632 -0.27 10.62 -5.91
N ASP A 633 0.17 9.98 -4.84
CA ASP A 633 0.03 8.54 -4.60
C ASP A 633 -1.37 8.23 -4.08
N GLY A 634 -2.06 7.27 -4.70
CA GLY A 634 -3.36 6.78 -4.25
C GLY A 634 -3.27 5.82 -3.06
N LEU A 635 -4.23 4.90 -2.95
CA LEU A 635 -4.26 3.86 -1.91
C LEU A 635 -3.28 2.71 -2.14
N ASN A 636 -2.58 2.68 -3.24
CA ASN A 636 -1.67 1.60 -3.62
C ASN A 636 -0.68 1.28 -2.51
N VAL A 637 -0.45 0.00 -2.25
CA VAL A 637 0.65 -0.48 -1.40
C VAL A 637 1.97 -0.29 -2.15
N ASN A 638 1.97 -0.64 -3.44
CA ASN A 638 3.10 -0.38 -4.34
C ASN A 638 2.65 0.57 -5.45
N THR A 639 3.17 1.79 -5.46
CA THR A 639 2.75 2.87 -6.36
C THR A 639 2.97 2.57 -7.86
N ALA A 640 3.72 1.53 -8.21
CA ALA A 640 4.06 1.22 -9.59
C ALA A 640 3.19 0.10 -10.23
N ARG A 641 2.21 -0.51 -9.52
CA ARG A 641 1.74 -1.85 -9.91
C ARG A 641 0.24 -2.12 -9.82
N VAL A 642 -0.63 -1.12 -9.90
CA VAL A 642 -2.08 -1.39 -9.96
C VAL A 642 -2.49 -1.89 -11.34
N THR A 643 -3.33 -2.91 -11.34
CA THR A 643 -3.96 -3.48 -12.53
C THR A 643 -5.48 -3.57 -12.32
N GLY A 644 -6.24 -3.57 -13.40
CA GLY A 644 -7.68 -3.77 -13.35
C GLY A 644 -8.48 -2.58 -12.80
N LYS A 645 -9.72 -2.83 -12.38
CA LYS A 645 -10.65 -1.83 -11.82
C LYS A 645 -10.65 -1.87 -10.29
N ALA A 646 -10.99 -0.74 -9.67
CA ALA A 646 -11.28 -0.69 -8.23
C ALA A 646 -12.78 -0.89 -7.97
N SER A 647 -13.11 -1.40 -6.80
CA SER A 647 -14.48 -1.55 -6.30
C SER A 647 -14.57 -1.03 -4.87
N ALA A 648 -15.78 -0.66 -4.44
CA ALA A 648 -16.00 -0.17 -3.09
C ALA A 648 -17.38 -0.60 -2.57
N ALA A 649 -17.47 -0.77 -1.27
CA ALA A 649 -18.72 -1.04 -0.57
C ALA A 649 -18.70 -0.42 0.84
N GLU A 650 -19.87 -0.12 1.37
CA GLU A 650 -20.07 0.18 2.78
C GLU A 650 -20.18 -1.12 3.58
N TYR A 651 -19.54 -1.18 4.74
CA TYR A 651 -19.78 -2.24 5.71
C TYR A 651 -19.52 -1.71 7.13
N ASN A 652 -20.51 -1.90 8.04
CA ASN A 652 -20.47 -1.40 9.41
C ASN A 652 -20.19 0.12 9.50
N ASN A 653 -20.86 0.91 8.67
CA ASN A 653 -20.70 2.36 8.55
C ASN A 653 -19.29 2.82 8.13
N GLN A 654 -18.50 1.93 7.55
CA GLN A 654 -17.16 2.27 7.04
C GLN A 654 -17.06 1.98 5.55
N LEU A 655 -16.26 2.77 4.85
CA LEU A 655 -15.93 2.54 3.46
C LEU A 655 -14.82 1.50 3.33
N TYR A 656 -15.05 0.49 2.50
CA TYR A 656 -14.04 -0.47 2.06
C TYR A 656 -13.78 -0.30 0.58
N VAL A 657 -12.52 -0.34 0.20
CA VAL A 657 -12.07 -0.23 -1.19
C VAL A 657 -11.21 -1.45 -1.51
N ALA A 658 -11.46 -2.08 -2.65
CA ALA A 658 -10.66 -3.19 -3.15
C ALA A 658 -10.13 -2.89 -4.55
N TRP A 659 -8.94 -3.42 -4.85
CA TRP A 659 -8.29 -3.30 -6.16
C TRP A 659 -7.37 -4.47 -6.44
N SER A 660 -6.94 -4.60 -7.69
CA SER A 660 -5.92 -5.58 -8.09
C SER A 660 -4.56 -4.90 -8.13
N GLU A 661 -3.56 -5.49 -7.49
CA GLU A 661 -2.19 -4.96 -7.43
C GLU A 661 -1.15 -6.08 -7.57
N THR A 662 -0.15 -5.88 -8.42
CA THR A 662 0.93 -6.84 -8.61
C THR A 662 1.94 -6.74 -7.45
N ASN A 663 2.18 -7.85 -6.76
CA ASN A 663 3.15 -7.95 -5.67
C ASN A 663 4.61 -8.06 -6.16
N ASP A 664 5.57 -8.15 -5.23
CA ASP A 664 6.99 -8.26 -5.55
C ASP A 664 7.38 -9.56 -6.27
N ASN A 665 6.54 -10.61 -6.18
CA ASN A 665 6.69 -11.86 -6.92
C ASN A 665 6.06 -11.82 -8.33
N ASN A 666 5.65 -10.63 -8.79
CA ASN A 666 4.97 -10.39 -10.06
C ASN A 666 3.65 -11.16 -10.21
N THR A 667 2.95 -11.38 -9.09
CA THR A 667 1.63 -12.00 -9.03
C THR A 667 0.59 -10.94 -8.65
N THR A 668 -0.50 -10.86 -9.40
CA THR A 668 -1.58 -9.90 -9.11
C THR A 668 -2.44 -10.42 -7.96
N GLN A 669 -2.56 -9.61 -6.92
CA GLN A 669 -3.31 -9.87 -5.70
C GLN A 669 -4.50 -8.93 -5.57
N ILE A 670 -5.59 -9.40 -4.98
CA ILE A 670 -6.69 -8.53 -4.57
C ILE A 670 -6.37 -7.92 -3.22
N ARG A 671 -6.21 -6.61 -3.22
CA ARG A 671 -5.99 -5.80 -2.02
C ARG A 671 -7.31 -5.26 -1.51
N VAL A 672 -7.47 -5.16 -0.20
CA VAL A 672 -8.64 -4.54 0.41
C VAL A 672 -8.21 -3.62 1.54
N ALA A 673 -8.65 -2.37 1.50
CA ALA A 673 -8.41 -1.38 2.54
C ALA A 673 -9.72 -0.88 3.13
N ARG A 674 -9.69 -0.61 4.43
CA ARG A 674 -10.75 0.05 5.19
C ARG A 674 -10.39 1.51 5.40
N ALA A 675 -11.34 2.40 5.16
CA ALA A 675 -11.17 3.82 5.37
C ALA A 675 -11.05 4.19 6.86
N PRO A 676 -10.33 5.28 7.18
CA PRO A 676 -10.13 5.78 8.55
C PRO A 676 -11.30 6.63 9.10
N PHE A 677 -12.50 6.59 8.50
CA PHE A 677 -13.63 7.47 8.87
C PHE A 677 -14.98 6.79 8.72
#